data_88c7e5ae60077601761c840d5d4988da
#
_entry.id   88c7e5ae60077601761c840d5d4988da
#
_cell.length_a   1.000
_cell.length_b   1.000
_cell.length_c   1.000
_cell.angle_alpha   90.00
_cell.angle_beta   90.00
_cell.angle_gamma   90.00
#
_symmetry.space_group_name_H-M   'P 1'
#
loop_
_entity.id
_entity.type
_entity.pdbx_description
1 polymer ?
#
loop_
_entity_poly.entity_id
_entity_poly.type
_entity_poly.pdbx_seq_one_letter_code
_entity_poly.pdbx_strand_id
1 'polypeptide(L)'
;MHFRILGPFEVEHDGRSLPLGGRQQRTLLAVLLCRANEVVPVEEIIEELWASTPPPSAMKSVQVLVSKLRRTLEGEPSEEAEASANGILLTRPHGYVLSVAPGELDLDLFQALLNEGRRALAAGRADEAGVTIREALALWRGPPLAEFAYDSFAQVEIARLETLRVAAIEDRLEADLALGRHADLLPEIEALVAKHPLRERLRGQLMLALYRSGRQAEALQAYQNVRRMLGDELGLEPGPTLRQLEREILAQDPSLDASAPPKASASDKRGKKSRSHLKAAALGLAGIIAAGALGVTFVGFSRDSSRPSLAGYGNAVGIIDSRTHRVIEAVPVGNTPSSIALSADAAWTLNADDRTISRIDRKTRKLVTTFGTGSTPTDVAVGYGSLWVGDSSSSIARFDLETGRRTTTIRLPKGPPSGGRAGESRIAIAAGSAWAINPDASVSRIDAQTNEIVATIPGIAASAIAAGREGIWLIDQSRSAVARIGARSNRVAQSIHLNAGSLNDLAVGAGAVWVTDPFGGLLWRVDPGPPALTKTIDVGPGGAVVDASTDSVWVVNHLDDKLLEIDPRTNQITVIKVGAPQNVAAAAREGWAVKALPAASCGPLLYSGGGRPDLVIVSDLPLQGISHVATEAMAAAVAFVLKQRHFTAGNHTVGYRSCDDSTPQAGGFDFEKCGTNAKAYAANPEIVGVIGAYDSFCSGIEIRVTSRAPGPLPMISPATTYLGLTRAGPGTRPGELRFRYPTGDRNYVRVIAADHLQATADAQLAKQLRLKRVFILDDNQNSGLDEYFRRAATKLRLGLAGSTSWDPHAANYRRLARRIERSDADGVFLGGYQFSNGARLIRDLRAALGPDVALIAPDGFIPLPELIRAAGSSANGLYISLAGVPDPALGPAGTRFLEAFTQSYRRATPWYTATYAAAAAELLLDAIARSDGTRASLNRQLRATYDPRGILGPIRFDENGDLTSGAVTIFRIGPANGRPTPSYPWLQGAYVDRVLRARGSLVEG
;
A
#
# COMPACT_ATOMS: atom_id res chain seq x y z
N MET A 1 -16.46 12.78 -35.96
CA MET A 1 -17.05 11.73 -35.12
C MET A 1 -17.12 12.21 -33.70
N HIS A 2 -18.14 11.80 -32.90
CA HIS A 2 -18.21 12.21 -31.49
C HIS A 2 -18.34 11.00 -30.58
N PHE A 3 -17.37 10.88 -29.68
CA PHE A 3 -17.30 9.82 -28.66
C PHE A 3 -17.79 10.38 -27.31
N ARG A 4 -18.69 9.66 -26.66
CA ARG A 4 -19.33 10.13 -25.43
C ARG A 4 -19.17 9.09 -24.30
N ILE A 5 -18.39 9.46 -23.27
CA ILE A 5 -18.13 8.63 -22.09
C ILE A 5 -18.61 9.28 -20.77
N LEU A 6 -18.99 10.57 -20.80
CA LEU A 6 -19.49 11.28 -19.62
C LEU A 6 -20.99 11.01 -19.40
N GLY A 7 -21.39 9.74 -19.41
CA GLY A 7 -22.75 9.25 -19.27
C GLY A 7 -22.92 7.86 -19.90
N PRO A 8 -24.09 7.55 -20.47
CA PRO A 8 -24.28 6.39 -21.34
C PRO A 8 -23.25 6.39 -22.47
N PHE A 9 -22.67 5.22 -22.73
CA PHE A 9 -21.59 5.06 -23.71
C PHE A 9 -22.15 5.10 -25.13
N GLU A 10 -21.79 6.12 -25.90
CA GLU A 10 -22.35 6.38 -27.24
C GLU A 10 -21.25 6.87 -28.20
N VAL A 11 -21.43 6.53 -29.48
CA VAL A 11 -20.64 7.11 -30.59
C VAL A 11 -21.61 7.64 -31.62
N GLU A 12 -21.41 8.88 -32.03
CA GLU A 12 -22.21 9.57 -33.07
C GLU A 12 -21.35 9.94 -34.28
N HIS A 13 -21.90 9.77 -35.45
CA HIS A 13 -21.31 10.22 -36.69
C HIS A 13 -22.41 10.98 -37.48
N ASP A 14 -22.13 12.23 -37.83
CA ASP A 14 -23.05 13.12 -38.54
C ASP A 14 -24.45 13.19 -37.86
N GLY A 15 -24.47 13.27 -36.52
CA GLY A 15 -25.70 13.37 -35.72
C GLY A 15 -26.51 12.08 -35.61
N ARG A 16 -25.97 10.94 -36.04
CA ARG A 16 -26.59 9.62 -35.91
C ARG A 16 -25.78 8.72 -34.98
N SER A 17 -26.44 8.05 -34.04
CA SER A 17 -25.81 7.07 -33.17
C SER A 17 -25.38 5.82 -33.98
N LEU A 18 -24.15 5.39 -33.80
CA LEU A 18 -23.62 4.19 -34.47
C LEU A 18 -23.94 2.92 -33.67
N PRO A 19 -24.35 1.83 -34.32
CA PRO A 19 -24.59 0.53 -33.66
C PRO A 19 -23.23 -0.15 -33.36
N LEU A 20 -22.75 -0.06 -32.11
CA LEU A 20 -21.43 -0.53 -31.68
C LEU A 20 -21.33 -2.05 -31.53
N GLY A 21 -22.36 -2.84 -31.81
CA GLY A 21 -22.33 -4.29 -31.73
C GLY A 21 -22.46 -4.85 -30.31
N GLY A 22 -21.92 -6.07 -30.09
CA GLY A 22 -22.02 -6.76 -28.80
C GLY A 22 -21.10 -6.21 -27.71
N ARG A 23 -21.28 -6.69 -26.45
CA ARG A 23 -20.54 -6.21 -25.26
C ARG A 23 -19.03 -6.16 -25.48
N GLN A 24 -18.40 -7.22 -25.97
CA GLN A 24 -16.95 -7.26 -26.15
C GLN A 24 -16.44 -6.19 -27.13
N GLN A 25 -17.21 -5.84 -28.17
CA GLN A 25 -16.83 -4.79 -29.12
C GLN A 25 -16.96 -3.41 -28.46
N ARG A 26 -17.98 -3.20 -27.64
CA ARG A 26 -18.18 -1.97 -26.83
C ARG A 26 -17.11 -1.84 -25.75
N THR A 27 -16.76 -2.93 -25.06
CA THR A 27 -15.66 -2.96 -24.07
C THR A 27 -14.32 -2.61 -24.73
N LEU A 28 -13.99 -3.21 -25.89
CA LEU A 28 -12.77 -2.89 -26.64
C LEU A 28 -12.71 -1.39 -26.98
N LEU A 29 -13.80 -0.81 -27.47
CA LEU A 29 -13.83 0.60 -27.80
C LEU A 29 -13.69 1.49 -26.57
N ALA A 30 -14.33 1.14 -25.45
CA ALA A 30 -14.24 1.88 -24.19
C ALA A 30 -12.81 1.85 -23.62
N VAL A 31 -12.13 0.70 -23.63
CA VAL A 31 -10.72 0.57 -23.25
C VAL A 31 -9.82 1.47 -24.09
N LEU A 32 -10.03 1.48 -25.41
CA LEU A 32 -9.28 2.35 -26.33
C LEU A 32 -9.57 3.83 -26.13
N LEU A 33 -10.83 4.22 -25.79
CA LEU A 33 -11.20 5.61 -25.51
C LEU A 33 -10.66 6.12 -24.16
N CYS A 34 -10.58 5.27 -23.15
CA CYS A 34 -9.91 5.63 -21.88
C CYS A 34 -8.43 5.95 -22.08
N ARG A 35 -7.86 5.50 -23.21
CA ARG A 35 -6.49 5.76 -23.64
C ARG A 35 -6.43 6.29 -25.09
N ALA A 36 -7.31 7.22 -25.39
CA ALA A 36 -7.36 7.83 -26.72
C ALA A 36 -5.98 8.38 -27.12
N ASN A 37 -5.59 8.14 -28.38
CA ASN A 37 -4.30 8.56 -28.97
C ASN A 37 -3.06 7.85 -28.37
N GLU A 38 -3.23 6.82 -27.51
CA GLU A 38 -2.12 6.00 -26.99
C GLU A 38 -2.18 4.59 -27.54
N VAL A 39 -1.01 3.91 -27.62
CA VAL A 39 -0.96 2.49 -28.01
C VAL A 39 -1.43 1.63 -26.84
N VAL A 40 -2.56 0.94 -27.00
CA VAL A 40 -3.03 -0.05 -26.04
C VAL A 40 -2.50 -1.44 -26.47
N PRO A 41 -1.69 -2.11 -25.62
CA PRO A 41 -1.14 -3.44 -25.92
C PRO A 41 -2.23 -4.48 -26.10
N VAL A 42 -1.99 -5.47 -27.00
CA VAL A 42 -2.97 -6.54 -27.24
C VAL A 42 -3.17 -7.39 -26.00
N GLU A 43 -2.13 -7.61 -25.21
CA GLU A 43 -2.17 -8.38 -23.97
C GLU A 43 -3.10 -7.71 -22.95
N GLU A 44 -3.04 -6.40 -22.83
CA GLU A 44 -3.91 -5.62 -21.97
C GLU A 44 -5.36 -5.66 -22.46
N ILE A 45 -5.61 -5.53 -23.76
CA ILE A 45 -6.93 -5.70 -24.34
C ILE A 45 -7.50 -7.09 -24.04
N ILE A 46 -6.67 -8.14 -24.11
CA ILE A 46 -7.07 -9.51 -23.78
C ILE A 46 -7.43 -9.62 -22.30
N GLU A 47 -6.65 -9.01 -21.41
CA GLU A 47 -6.89 -9.01 -19.96
C GLU A 47 -8.24 -8.34 -19.63
N GLU A 48 -8.53 -7.18 -20.23
CA GLU A 48 -9.77 -6.45 -20.00
C GLU A 48 -11.01 -7.10 -20.62
N LEU A 49 -10.84 -7.83 -21.73
CA LEU A 49 -11.96 -8.53 -22.38
C LEU A 49 -12.31 -9.87 -21.73
N TRP A 50 -11.37 -10.59 -21.12
CA TRP A 50 -11.55 -11.95 -20.60
C TRP A 50 -11.03 -12.17 -19.17
N ALA A 51 -10.43 -11.15 -18.55
CA ALA A 51 -9.82 -11.24 -17.22
C ALA A 51 -8.84 -12.45 -17.12
N SER A 52 -8.96 -13.27 -16.09
CA SER A 52 -8.08 -14.42 -15.85
C SER A 52 -8.33 -15.64 -16.77
N THR A 53 -9.34 -15.60 -17.67
CA THR A 53 -9.77 -16.76 -18.47
C THR A 53 -9.81 -16.47 -19.98
N PRO A 54 -8.70 -16.02 -20.62
CA PRO A 54 -8.70 -15.80 -22.04
C PRO A 54 -8.81 -17.14 -22.80
N PRO A 55 -9.62 -17.18 -23.88
CA PRO A 55 -9.70 -18.38 -24.72
C PRO A 55 -8.35 -18.62 -25.45
N PRO A 56 -8.02 -19.85 -25.85
CA PRO A 56 -6.80 -20.13 -26.60
C PRO A 56 -6.68 -19.31 -27.89
N SER A 57 -7.82 -18.83 -28.43
CA SER A 57 -7.86 -17.98 -29.64
C SER A 57 -8.00 -16.49 -29.33
N ALA A 58 -7.70 -16.02 -28.10
CA ALA A 58 -7.92 -14.64 -27.67
C ALA A 58 -7.31 -13.60 -28.63
N MET A 59 -6.06 -13.80 -29.06
CA MET A 59 -5.39 -12.93 -30.04
C MET A 59 -6.19 -12.79 -31.35
N LYS A 60 -6.66 -13.92 -31.90
CA LYS A 60 -7.47 -13.91 -33.12
C LYS A 60 -8.84 -13.27 -32.89
N SER A 61 -9.41 -13.45 -31.71
CA SER A 61 -10.69 -12.83 -31.32
C SER A 61 -10.57 -11.31 -31.21
N VAL A 62 -9.45 -10.77 -30.66
CA VAL A 62 -9.18 -9.32 -30.66
C VAL A 62 -9.07 -8.80 -32.10
N GLN A 63 -8.34 -9.48 -32.98
CA GLN A 63 -8.24 -9.08 -34.39
C GLN A 63 -9.61 -9.01 -35.09
N VAL A 64 -10.48 -9.98 -34.83
CA VAL A 64 -11.86 -9.98 -35.37
C VAL A 64 -12.68 -8.83 -34.79
N LEU A 65 -12.57 -8.54 -33.49
CA LEU A 65 -13.25 -7.41 -32.84
C LEU A 65 -12.76 -6.07 -33.42
N VAL A 66 -11.45 -5.90 -33.60
CA VAL A 66 -10.84 -4.73 -34.23
C VAL A 66 -11.33 -4.53 -35.66
N SER A 67 -11.36 -5.61 -36.46
CA SER A 67 -11.89 -5.56 -37.84
C SER A 67 -13.35 -5.15 -37.87
N LYS A 68 -14.20 -5.70 -36.98
CA LYS A 68 -15.60 -5.29 -36.87
C LYS A 68 -15.75 -3.84 -36.43
N LEU A 69 -14.91 -3.41 -35.47
CA LEU A 69 -14.97 -2.04 -34.96
C LEU A 69 -14.54 -1.03 -36.05
N ARG A 70 -13.52 -1.33 -36.84
CA ARG A 70 -13.14 -0.53 -38.01
C ARG A 70 -14.30 -0.37 -38.99
N ARG A 71 -14.94 -1.46 -39.36
CA ARG A 71 -16.09 -1.42 -40.26
C ARG A 71 -17.23 -0.57 -39.69
N THR A 72 -17.44 -0.60 -38.38
CA THR A 72 -18.48 0.22 -37.72
C THR A 72 -18.11 1.71 -37.71
N LEU A 73 -16.83 2.05 -37.49
CA LEU A 73 -16.35 3.43 -37.36
C LEU A 73 -16.00 4.09 -38.72
N GLU A 74 -15.44 3.29 -39.66
CA GLU A 74 -14.85 3.79 -40.92
C GLU A 74 -15.67 3.39 -42.17
N GLY A 75 -16.65 2.49 -42.02
CA GLY A 75 -17.44 1.95 -43.13
C GLY A 75 -16.80 0.74 -43.83
N GLU A 76 -17.37 0.30 -44.99
CA GLU A 76 -16.80 -0.80 -45.79
C GLU A 76 -15.49 -0.34 -46.42
N PRO A 77 -14.44 -1.16 -46.38
CA PRO A 77 -13.12 -0.82 -46.97
C PRO A 77 -13.23 -0.69 -48.49
N SER A 78 -12.86 0.49 -49.03
CA SER A 78 -12.61 0.65 -50.46
C SER A 78 -11.17 0.29 -50.78
N GLU A 79 -10.88 -0.22 -51.99
CA GLU A 79 -9.51 -0.61 -52.41
C GLU A 79 -8.48 0.54 -52.25
N GLU A 80 -8.92 1.81 -52.21
CA GLU A 80 -8.09 2.99 -51.93
C GLU A 80 -7.82 3.24 -50.45
N ALA A 81 -8.59 2.65 -49.51
CA ALA A 81 -8.43 2.86 -48.07
C ALA A 81 -7.38 1.94 -47.41
N GLU A 82 -7.03 0.81 -48.03
CA GLU A 82 -5.98 -0.09 -47.49
C GLU A 82 -4.56 0.51 -47.56
N ALA A 83 -4.36 1.56 -48.36
CA ALA A 83 -3.06 2.24 -48.52
C ALA A 83 -2.97 3.54 -47.68
N SER A 84 -4.05 3.98 -47.01
CA SER A 84 -4.09 5.24 -46.29
C SER A 84 -3.70 5.05 -44.82
N ALA A 85 -2.67 5.78 -44.36
CA ALA A 85 -2.19 5.86 -42.98
C ALA A 85 -3.13 6.63 -42.02
N ASN A 86 -4.34 6.98 -42.47
CA ASN A 86 -5.26 7.93 -41.83
C ASN A 86 -6.54 7.30 -41.22
N GLY A 87 -6.54 6.01 -40.87
CA GLY A 87 -7.69 5.38 -40.20
C GLY A 87 -7.90 5.86 -38.77
N ILE A 88 -9.15 5.75 -38.26
CA ILE A 88 -9.51 6.10 -36.86
C ILE A 88 -8.94 5.07 -35.88
N LEU A 89 -8.95 3.77 -36.25
CA LEU A 89 -8.40 2.67 -35.44
C LEU A 89 -7.15 2.07 -36.11
N LEU A 90 -5.99 2.45 -35.61
CA LEU A 90 -4.69 2.10 -36.21
C LEU A 90 -4.08 0.87 -35.54
N THR A 91 -3.46 0.00 -36.34
CA THR A 91 -2.56 -1.06 -35.85
C THR A 91 -1.16 -0.49 -35.64
N ARG A 92 -0.56 -0.76 -34.50
CA ARG A 92 0.84 -0.39 -34.18
C ARG A 92 1.60 -1.65 -33.73
N PRO A 93 2.93 -1.64 -33.70
CA PRO A 93 3.70 -2.73 -33.12
C PRO A 93 3.18 -3.01 -31.69
N HIS A 94 2.78 -4.25 -31.42
CA HIS A 94 2.28 -4.77 -30.15
C HIS A 94 0.91 -4.23 -29.67
N GLY A 95 0.15 -3.47 -30.49
CA GLY A 95 -1.14 -2.93 -30.00
C GLY A 95 -1.97 -2.19 -31.04
N TYR A 96 -2.96 -1.48 -30.52
CA TYR A 96 -3.89 -0.66 -31.28
C TYR A 96 -3.97 0.75 -30.70
N VAL A 97 -4.24 1.73 -31.58
CA VAL A 97 -4.47 3.14 -31.22
C VAL A 97 -5.79 3.56 -31.81
N LEU A 98 -6.64 4.14 -30.99
CA LEU A 98 -7.80 4.88 -31.46
C LEU A 98 -7.39 6.36 -31.60
N SER A 99 -7.34 6.83 -32.84
CA SER A 99 -7.04 8.23 -33.15
C SER A 99 -8.29 9.08 -32.97
N VAL A 100 -8.27 10.00 -32.02
CA VAL A 100 -9.39 10.89 -31.69
C VAL A 100 -8.90 12.32 -31.86
N ALA A 101 -9.58 13.09 -32.69
CA ALA A 101 -9.22 14.48 -32.91
C ALA A 101 -9.65 15.36 -31.71
N PRO A 102 -8.99 16.50 -31.48
CA PRO A 102 -9.40 17.43 -30.43
C PRO A 102 -10.86 17.85 -30.56
N GLY A 103 -11.65 17.66 -29.49
CA GLY A 103 -13.09 17.97 -29.46
C GLY A 103 -14.01 16.85 -29.94
N GLU A 104 -13.49 15.71 -30.39
CA GLU A 104 -14.30 14.53 -30.74
C GLU A 104 -14.69 13.69 -29.50
N LEU A 105 -13.92 13.78 -28.39
CA LEU A 105 -14.25 13.13 -27.12
C LEU A 105 -14.89 14.16 -26.15
N ASP A 106 -16.03 13.82 -25.58
CA ASP A 106 -16.75 14.68 -24.63
C ASP A 106 -15.90 15.00 -23.38
N LEU A 107 -15.01 14.11 -22.96
CA LEU A 107 -14.06 14.36 -21.87
C LEU A 107 -13.05 15.46 -22.21
N ASP A 108 -12.50 15.47 -23.42
CA ASP A 108 -11.53 16.48 -23.85
C ASP A 108 -12.20 17.87 -23.91
N LEU A 109 -13.42 17.92 -24.45
CA LEU A 109 -14.20 19.14 -24.49
C LEU A 109 -14.55 19.65 -23.09
N PHE A 110 -14.93 18.74 -22.18
CA PHE A 110 -15.17 19.05 -20.77
C PHE A 110 -13.94 19.67 -20.11
N GLN A 111 -12.77 19.06 -20.29
CA GLN A 111 -11.52 19.55 -19.70
C GLN A 111 -11.10 20.90 -20.30
N ALA A 112 -11.27 21.10 -21.59
CA ALA A 112 -10.97 22.36 -22.25
C ALA A 112 -11.83 23.50 -21.69
N LEU A 113 -13.15 23.31 -21.62
CA LEU A 113 -14.09 24.29 -21.07
C LEU A 113 -13.83 24.54 -19.58
N LEU A 114 -13.58 23.49 -18.79
CA LEU A 114 -13.25 23.63 -17.36
C LEU A 114 -12.00 24.46 -17.15
N ASN A 115 -10.94 24.22 -17.94
CA ASN A 115 -9.69 24.98 -17.86
C ASN A 115 -9.87 26.43 -18.30
N GLU A 116 -10.74 26.70 -19.26
CA GLU A 116 -11.11 28.06 -19.68
C GLU A 116 -11.87 28.78 -18.57
N GLY A 117 -12.88 28.14 -17.99
CA GLY A 117 -13.64 28.66 -16.86
C GLY A 117 -12.76 28.95 -15.65
N ARG A 118 -11.81 28.12 -15.33
CA ARG A 118 -10.82 28.32 -14.26
C ARG A 118 -9.92 29.54 -14.53
N ARG A 119 -9.50 29.72 -15.77
CA ARG A 119 -8.70 30.89 -16.15
C ARG A 119 -9.54 32.19 -16.04
N ALA A 120 -10.80 32.17 -16.42
CA ALA A 120 -11.71 33.29 -16.25
C ALA A 120 -11.94 33.59 -14.76
N LEU A 121 -12.14 32.57 -13.92
CA LEU A 121 -12.31 32.73 -12.48
C LEU A 121 -11.05 33.34 -11.82
N ALA A 122 -9.87 32.82 -12.14
CA ALA A 122 -8.61 33.36 -11.65
C ALA A 122 -8.34 34.82 -12.11
N ALA A 123 -8.92 35.24 -13.23
CA ALA A 123 -8.87 36.60 -13.74
C ALA A 123 -9.98 37.50 -13.16
N GLY A 124 -10.78 37.01 -12.20
CA GLY A 124 -11.88 37.77 -11.59
C GLY A 124 -13.13 37.93 -12.46
N ARG A 125 -13.20 37.23 -13.61
CA ARG A 125 -14.37 37.26 -14.52
C ARG A 125 -15.37 36.16 -14.15
N ALA A 126 -16.01 36.32 -13.00
CA ALA A 126 -16.87 35.28 -12.41
C ALA A 126 -18.10 34.94 -13.28
N ASP A 127 -18.68 35.92 -14.01
CA ASP A 127 -19.83 35.66 -14.89
C ASP A 127 -19.46 34.77 -16.07
N GLU A 128 -18.38 35.11 -16.78
CA GLU A 128 -17.82 34.28 -17.85
C GLU A 128 -17.44 32.90 -17.36
N ALA A 129 -16.74 32.81 -16.20
CA ALA A 129 -16.36 31.53 -15.58
C ALA A 129 -17.58 30.65 -15.28
N GLY A 130 -18.62 31.24 -14.67
CA GLY A 130 -19.84 30.51 -14.33
C GLY A 130 -20.61 29.99 -15.56
N VAL A 131 -20.62 30.73 -16.68
CA VAL A 131 -21.22 30.26 -17.93
C VAL A 131 -20.43 29.11 -18.51
N THR A 132 -19.13 29.29 -18.70
CA THR A 132 -18.24 28.27 -19.31
C THR A 132 -18.18 26.96 -18.50
N ILE A 133 -18.14 27.04 -17.15
CA ILE A 133 -18.14 25.82 -16.31
C ILE A 133 -19.51 25.13 -16.36
N ARG A 134 -20.63 25.84 -16.45
CA ARG A 134 -21.96 25.23 -16.66
C ARG A 134 -22.06 24.52 -18.00
N GLU A 135 -21.49 25.08 -19.06
CA GLU A 135 -21.40 24.44 -20.37
C GLU A 135 -20.56 23.12 -20.27
N ALA A 136 -19.43 23.16 -19.56
CA ALA A 136 -18.65 21.97 -19.29
C ALA A 136 -19.47 20.92 -18.54
N LEU A 137 -20.15 21.28 -17.46
CA LEU A 137 -20.97 20.36 -16.67
C LEU A 137 -22.18 19.81 -17.43
N ALA A 138 -22.69 20.52 -18.42
CA ALA A 138 -23.79 20.06 -19.27
C ALA A 138 -23.41 18.88 -20.19
N LEU A 139 -22.12 18.62 -20.39
CA LEU A 139 -21.66 17.44 -21.12
C LEU A 139 -21.90 16.13 -20.35
N TRP A 140 -22.13 16.23 -19.03
CA TRP A 140 -22.41 15.07 -18.18
C TRP A 140 -23.89 14.67 -18.29
N ARG A 141 -24.14 13.53 -18.96
CA ARG A 141 -25.49 12.98 -19.20
C ARG A 141 -25.90 11.91 -18.16
N GLY A 142 -25.01 11.61 -17.19
CA GLY A 142 -25.23 10.61 -16.15
C GLY A 142 -23.94 10.16 -15.48
N PRO A 143 -23.93 9.00 -14.82
CA PRO A 143 -22.68 8.39 -14.35
C PRO A 143 -21.75 8.07 -15.54
N PRO A 144 -20.46 8.42 -15.49
CA PRO A 144 -19.54 8.16 -16.58
C PRO A 144 -19.36 6.66 -16.81
N LEU A 145 -19.21 6.27 -18.09
CA LEU A 145 -19.03 4.86 -18.48
C LEU A 145 -20.07 3.93 -17.83
N ALA A 146 -21.34 4.35 -17.73
CA ALA A 146 -22.36 3.73 -16.90
C ALA A 146 -22.54 2.22 -17.16
N GLU A 147 -22.40 1.74 -18.40
CA GLU A 147 -22.55 0.32 -18.74
C GLU A 147 -21.35 -0.55 -18.33
N PHE A 148 -20.21 0.06 -18.00
CA PHE A 148 -18.98 -0.57 -17.58
C PHE A 148 -18.69 -0.37 -16.09
N ALA A 149 -19.67 0.08 -15.31
CA ALA A 149 -19.51 0.42 -13.89
C ALA A 149 -18.95 -0.72 -13.01
N TYR A 150 -19.01 -1.96 -13.50
CA TYR A 150 -18.51 -3.16 -12.81
C TYR A 150 -17.27 -3.78 -13.48
N ASP A 151 -16.79 -3.21 -14.58
CA ASP A 151 -15.63 -3.71 -15.30
C ASP A 151 -14.34 -3.06 -14.71
N SER A 152 -13.29 -3.85 -14.53
CA SER A 152 -12.05 -3.46 -13.83
C SER A 152 -11.40 -2.20 -14.43
N PHE A 153 -11.26 -2.13 -15.76
CA PHE A 153 -10.68 -1.00 -16.46
C PHE A 153 -11.43 0.32 -16.22
N ALA A 154 -12.77 0.24 -16.07
CA ALA A 154 -13.61 1.41 -15.96
C ALA A 154 -13.69 1.98 -14.53
N GLN A 155 -13.54 1.16 -13.49
CA GLN A 155 -13.72 1.61 -12.10
C GLN A 155 -12.76 2.72 -11.69
N VAL A 156 -11.48 2.60 -12.04
CA VAL A 156 -10.46 3.62 -11.74
C VAL A 156 -10.78 4.92 -12.51
N GLU A 157 -11.15 4.79 -13.78
CA GLU A 157 -11.49 5.94 -14.62
C GLU A 157 -12.79 6.61 -14.17
N ILE A 158 -13.82 5.85 -13.80
CA ILE A 158 -15.07 6.37 -13.22
C ILE A 158 -14.79 7.17 -11.95
N ALA A 159 -13.98 6.65 -11.02
CA ALA A 159 -13.63 7.35 -9.79
C ALA A 159 -12.87 8.67 -10.08
N ARG A 160 -11.94 8.64 -11.05
CA ARG A 160 -11.21 9.83 -11.52
C ARG A 160 -12.16 10.87 -12.11
N LEU A 161 -13.06 10.44 -12.99
CA LEU A 161 -14.02 11.31 -13.65
C LEU A 161 -15.00 11.94 -12.65
N GLU A 162 -15.56 11.16 -11.71
CA GLU A 162 -16.45 11.68 -10.67
C GLU A 162 -15.74 12.69 -9.75
N THR A 163 -14.47 12.47 -9.43
CA THR A 163 -13.65 13.43 -8.68
C THR A 163 -13.50 14.74 -9.45
N LEU A 164 -13.25 14.65 -10.76
CA LEU A 164 -13.12 15.81 -11.63
C LEU A 164 -14.45 16.58 -11.77
N ARG A 165 -15.58 15.86 -11.83
CA ARG A 165 -16.92 16.44 -11.84
C ARG A 165 -17.20 17.26 -10.59
N VAL A 166 -16.89 16.70 -9.40
CA VAL A 166 -17.10 17.41 -8.14
C VAL A 166 -16.23 18.66 -8.06
N ALA A 167 -14.97 18.60 -8.50
CA ALA A 167 -14.10 19.77 -8.56
C ALA A 167 -14.64 20.86 -9.51
N ALA A 168 -15.23 20.49 -10.65
CA ALA A 168 -15.88 21.44 -11.54
C ALA A 168 -17.12 22.09 -10.91
N ILE A 169 -17.89 21.34 -10.13
CA ILE A 169 -19.03 21.89 -9.36
C ILE A 169 -18.54 22.89 -8.32
N GLU A 170 -17.47 22.60 -7.59
CA GLU A 170 -16.84 23.53 -6.63
C GLU A 170 -16.40 24.83 -7.31
N ASP A 171 -15.80 24.75 -8.51
CA ASP A 171 -15.38 25.92 -9.28
C ASP A 171 -16.58 26.76 -9.76
N ARG A 172 -17.68 26.12 -10.18
CA ARG A 172 -18.92 26.79 -10.52
C ARG A 172 -19.56 27.49 -9.32
N LEU A 173 -19.62 26.80 -8.17
CA LEU A 173 -20.13 27.38 -6.92
C LEU A 173 -19.33 28.61 -6.51
N GLU A 174 -18.00 28.58 -6.67
CA GLU A 174 -17.14 29.71 -6.38
C GLU A 174 -17.45 30.92 -7.29
N ALA A 175 -17.65 30.68 -8.59
CA ALA A 175 -18.07 31.71 -9.53
C ALA A 175 -19.46 32.31 -9.18
N ASP A 176 -20.42 31.44 -8.86
CA ASP A 176 -21.77 31.88 -8.48
C ASP A 176 -21.80 32.64 -7.13
N LEU A 177 -20.98 32.25 -6.17
CA LEU A 177 -20.79 32.97 -4.91
C LEU A 177 -20.14 34.33 -5.12
N ALA A 178 -19.17 34.45 -6.03
CA ALA A 178 -18.55 35.71 -6.39
C ALA A 178 -19.56 36.66 -7.03
N LEU A 179 -20.60 36.16 -7.70
CA LEU A 179 -21.70 36.91 -8.26
C LEU A 179 -22.83 37.25 -7.27
N GLY A 180 -22.68 36.88 -5.99
CA GLY A 180 -23.65 37.19 -4.95
C GLY A 180 -24.88 36.25 -4.91
N ARG A 181 -24.86 35.10 -5.61
CA ARG A 181 -26.01 34.15 -5.69
C ARG A 181 -26.10 33.22 -4.48
N HIS A 182 -25.55 33.63 -3.33
CA HIS A 182 -25.35 32.80 -2.15
C HIS A 182 -26.63 32.14 -1.58
N ALA A 183 -27.79 32.89 -1.64
CA ALA A 183 -29.05 32.37 -1.09
C ALA A 183 -29.62 31.20 -1.93
N ASP A 184 -29.51 31.28 -3.26
CA ASP A 184 -30.02 30.27 -4.19
C ASP A 184 -29.18 28.98 -4.17
N LEU A 185 -27.91 29.07 -3.76
CA LEU A 185 -26.97 27.98 -3.76
C LEU A 185 -27.03 27.13 -2.47
N LEU A 186 -27.60 27.62 -1.38
CA LEU A 186 -27.58 26.93 -0.08
C LEU A 186 -28.10 25.48 -0.14
N PRO A 187 -29.27 25.18 -0.73
CA PRO A 187 -29.77 23.81 -0.78
C PRO A 187 -28.86 22.85 -1.58
N GLU A 188 -28.26 23.36 -2.65
CA GLU A 188 -27.33 22.57 -3.46
C GLU A 188 -26.03 22.29 -2.71
N ILE A 189 -25.45 23.29 -2.05
CA ILE A 189 -24.21 23.15 -1.30
C ILE A 189 -24.43 22.21 -0.11
N GLU A 190 -25.55 22.32 0.61
CA GLU A 190 -25.91 21.43 1.71
C GLU A 190 -26.01 19.96 1.26
N ALA A 191 -26.64 19.69 0.12
CA ALA A 191 -26.73 18.35 -0.47
C ALA A 191 -25.35 17.79 -0.87
N LEU A 192 -24.49 18.64 -1.47
CA LEU A 192 -23.11 18.25 -1.84
C LEU A 192 -22.24 18.00 -0.62
N VAL A 193 -22.36 18.81 0.43
CA VAL A 193 -21.65 18.62 1.70
C VAL A 193 -22.08 17.31 2.38
N ALA A 194 -23.35 16.95 2.33
CA ALA A 194 -23.86 15.68 2.85
C ALA A 194 -23.29 14.47 2.07
N LYS A 195 -23.16 14.62 0.74
CA LYS A 195 -22.61 13.57 -0.14
C LYS A 195 -21.08 13.45 -0.05
N HIS A 196 -20.38 14.55 0.18
CA HIS A 196 -18.92 14.65 0.21
C HIS A 196 -18.44 15.31 1.51
N PRO A 197 -18.64 14.67 2.68
CA PRO A 197 -18.49 15.31 3.99
C PRO A 197 -17.06 15.77 4.31
N LEU A 198 -16.04 15.16 3.71
CA LEU A 198 -14.63 15.47 3.95
C LEU A 198 -14.06 16.56 3.01
N ARG A 199 -14.86 17.08 2.08
CA ARG A 199 -14.40 18.15 1.18
C ARG A 199 -14.48 19.52 1.85
N GLU A 200 -13.35 19.99 2.33
CA GLU A 200 -13.25 21.30 3.03
C GLU A 200 -13.63 22.49 2.16
N ARG A 201 -13.37 22.45 0.83
CA ARG A 201 -13.75 23.51 -0.08
C ARG A 201 -15.26 23.71 -0.15
N LEU A 202 -16.03 22.62 -0.25
CA LEU A 202 -17.50 22.69 -0.16
C LEU A 202 -17.99 23.23 1.19
N ARG A 203 -17.31 22.86 2.28
CA ARG A 203 -17.61 23.39 3.61
C ARG A 203 -17.36 24.90 3.71
N GLY A 204 -16.24 25.37 3.17
CA GLY A 204 -15.94 26.82 3.09
C GLY A 204 -16.99 27.59 2.27
N GLN A 205 -17.40 27.01 1.12
CA GLN A 205 -18.47 27.57 0.30
C GLN A 205 -19.81 27.63 1.04
N LEU A 206 -20.16 26.58 1.83
CA LEU A 206 -21.34 26.60 2.69
C LEU A 206 -21.25 27.70 3.76
N MET A 207 -20.12 27.82 4.45
CA MET A 207 -19.91 28.85 5.48
C MET A 207 -20.06 30.25 4.88
N LEU A 208 -19.45 30.50 3.73
CA LEU A 208 -19.54 31.80 3.05
C LEU A 208 -20.97 32.11 2.58
N ALA A 209 -21.66 31.11 2.02
CA ALA A 209 -23.05 31.27 1.59
C ALA A 209 -23.99 31.56 2.77
N LEU A 210 -23.85 30.87 3.89
CA LEU A 210 -24.60 31.11 5.12
C LEU A 210 -24.31 32.50 5.70
N TYR A 211 -23.04 32.90 5.79
CA TYR A 211 -22.64 34.20 6.30
C TYR A 211 -23.25 35.34 5.47
N ARG A 212 -23.11 35.27 4.14
CA ARG A 212 -23.69 36.28 3.21
C ARG A 212 -25.20 36.29 3.21
N SER A 213 -25.85 35.22 3.65
CA SER A 213 -27.30 35.15 3.84
C SER A 213 -27.74 35.66 5.24
N GLY A 214 -26.85 36.27 6.01
CA GLY A 214 -27.11 36.77 7.35
C GLY A 214 -27.20 35.69 8.44
N ARG A 215 -26.86 34.43 8.10
CA ARG A 215 -26.92 33.25 9.00
C ARG A 215 -25.56 32.97 9.62
N GLN A 216 -24.92 34.01 10.21
CA GLN A 216 -23.57 33.93 10.76
C GLN A 216 -23.41 32.80 11.80
N ALA A 217 -24.39 32.62 12.70
CA ALA A 217 -24.32 31.56 13.72
C ALA A 217 -24.26 30.16 13.08
N GLU A 218 -25.00 29.93 12.00
CA GLU A 218 -25.00 28.65 11.30
C GLU A 218 -23.74 28.44 10.47
N ALA A 219 -23.14 29.52 9.93
CA ALA A 219 -21.84 29.45 9.28
C ALA A 219 -20.74 28.97 10.26
N LEU A 220 -20.73 29.53 11.47
CA LEU A 220 -19.81 29.13 12.52
C LEU A 220 -20.13 27.72 13.06
N GLN A 221 -21.40 27.35 13.13
CA GLN A 221 -21.81 25.97 13.48
C GLN A 221 -21.35 24.96 12.43
N ALA A 222 -21.40 25.32 11.13
CA ALA A 222 -20.87 24.49 10.05
C ALA A 222 -19.37 24.25 10.20
N TYR A 223 -18.61 25.27 10.62
CA TYR A 223 -17.21 25.13 10.95
C TYR A 223 -16.99 24.21 12.15
N GLN A 224 -17.72 24.40 13.26
CA GLN A 224 -17.58 23.53 14.43
C GLN A 224 -17.96 22.08 14.11
N ASN A 225 -18.92 21.86 13.21
CA ASN A 225 -19.29 20.52 12.76
C ASN A 225 -18.17 19.85 11.97
N VAL A 226 -17.53 20.56 11.03
CA VAL A 226 -16.41 20.00 10.29
C VAL A 226 -15.18 19.80 11.17
N ARG A 227 -14.92 20.74 12.10
CA ARG A 227 -13.80 20.60 13.04
C ARG A 227 -13.96 19.36 13.92
N ARG A 228 -15.17 19.13 14.47
CA ARG A 228 -15.45 17.90 15.22
C ARG A 228 -15.30 16.67 14.34
N MET A 229 -15.88 16.66 13.15
CA MET A 229 -15.81 15.54 12.23
C MET A 229 -14.37 15.22 11.83
N LEU A 230 -13.58 16.23 11.46
CA LEU A 230 -12.16 16.04 11.11
C LEU A 230 -11.34 15.62 12.34
N GLY A 231 -11.64 16.20 13.53
CA GLY A 231 -11.01 15.81 14.78
C GLY A 231 -11.37 14.39 15.21
N ASP A 232 -12.65 14.04 15.16
CA ASP A 232 -13.16 12.76 15.64
C ASP A 232 -12.88 11.61 14.65
N GLU A 233 -12.96 11.86 13.32
CA GLU A 233 -12.80 10.82 12.31
C GLU A 233 -11.35 10.68 11.80
N LEU A 234 -10.60 11.78 11.78
CA LEU A 234 -9.27 11.82 11.18
C LEU A 234 -8.17 12.33 12.10
N GLY A 235 -8.53 12.82 13.30
CA GLY A 235 -7.58 13.46 14.22
C GLY A 235 -7.00 14.79 13.66
N LEU A 236 -7.69 15.42 12.70
CA LEU A 236 -7.22 16.59 11.99
C LEU A 236 -7.96 17.86 12.45
N GLU A 237 -7.23 18.97 12.50
CA GLU A 237 -7.85 20.30 12.52
C GLU A 237 -8.19 20.74 11.09
N PRO A 238 -9.25 21.57 10.90
CA PRO A 238 -9.58 22.12 9.60
C PRO A 238 -8.39 22.82 8.94
N GLY A 239 -8.28 22.73 7.63
CA GLY A 239 -7.22 23.32 6.84
C GLY A 239 -7.10 24.83 7.01
N PRO A 240 -5.96 25.44 6.63
CA PRO A 240 -5.70 26.86 6.88
C PRO A 240 -6.72 27.79 6.25
N THR A 241 -7.24 27.45 5.08
CA THR A 241 -8.25 28.25 4.37
C THR A 241 -9.57 28.31 5.16
N LEU A 242 -10.01 27.17 5.71
CA LEU A 242 -11.26 27.10 6.45
C LEU A 242 -11.14 27.80 7.81
N ARG A 243 -9.97 27.69 8.47
CA ARG A 243 -9.66 28.42 9.72
C ARG A 243 -9.52 29.92 9.50
N GLN A 244 -9.03 30.32 8.33
CA GLN A 244 -8.96 31.73 7.95
C GLN A 244 -10.38 32.29 7.76
N LEU A 245 -11.25 31.57 7.04
CA LEU A 245 -12.64 31.95 6.83
C LEU A 245 -13.44 32.07 8.14
N GLU A 246 -13.22 31.14 9.11
CA GLU A 246 -13.82 31.25 10.44
C GLU A 246 -13.43 32.56 11.13
N ARG A 247 -12.13 32.92 11.12
CA ARG A 247 -11.63 34.17 11.72
C ARG A 247 -12.21 35.40 11.06
N GLU A 248 -12.32 35.40 9.72
CA GLU A 248 -12.90 36.49 8.94
C GLU A 248 -14.39 36.64 9.24
N ILE A 249 -15.14 35.53 9.34
CA ILE A 249 -16.56 35.54 9.75
C ILE A 249 -16.74 36.05 11.18
N LEU A 250 -15.86 35.63 12.13
CA LEU A 250 -15.89 36.14 13.50
C LEU A 250 -15.57 37.64 13.58
N ALA A 251 -14.63 38.12 12.77
CA ALA A 251 -14.25 39.51 12.70
C ALA A 251 -15.25 40.36 11.88
N GLN A 252 -16.24 39.73 11.21
CA GLN A 252 -17.15 40.37 10.26
C GLN A 252 -16.38 41.18 9.21
N ASP A 253 -15.34 40.55 8.62
CA ASP A 253 -14.45 41.20 7.68
C ASP A 253 -15.21 41.66 6.43
N PRO A 254 -15.13 42.96 6.04
CA PRO A 254 -15.83 43.48 4.88
C PRO A 254 -15.42 42.81 3.56
N SER A 255 -14.28 42.15 3.49
CA SER A 255 -13.85 41.42 2.29
C SER A 255 -14.74 40.19 2.00
N LEU A 256 -15.47 39.68 2.99
CA LEU A 256 -16.44 38.60 2.81
C LEU A 256 -17.76 39.06 2.18
N ASP A 257 -18.06 40.36 2.17
CA ASP A 257 -19.30 40.90 1.59
C ASP A 257 -19.31 40.69 0.06
N ALA A 258 -20.46 40.32 -0.48
CA ALA A 258 -20.60 40.21 -1.92
C ALA A 258 -20.46 41.59 -2.57
N SER A 259 -19.58 41.72 -3.56
CA SER A 259 -19.57 42.90 -4.44
C SER A 259 -20.98 43.06 -5.05
N ALA A 260 -21.61 44.21 -4.83
CA ALA A 260 -22.94 44.45 -5.37
C ALA A 260 -22.94 44.24 -6.92
N PRO A 261 -23.92 43.52 -7.46
CA PRO A 261 -23.98 43.29 -8.88
C PRO A 261 -24.10 44.65 -9.60
N PRO A 262 -23.43 44.87 -10.73
CA PRO A 262 -23.57 46.07 -11.49
C PRO A 262 -25.03 46.22 -11.91
N LYS A 263 -25.75 47.23 -11.39
CA LYS A 263 -27.09 47.59 -11.83
C LYS A 263 -27.03 47.90 -13.33
N ALA A 264 -27.82 47.19 -14.11
CA ALA A 264 -28.02 47.45 -15.51
C ALA A 264 -28.46 48.94 -15.68
N SER A 265 -27.56 49.77 -16.17
CA SER A 265 -27.88 51.15 -16.49
C SER A 265 -28.63 51.19 -17.80
N ALA A 266 -29.90 51.49 -17.68
CA ALA A 266 -30.69 51.96 -18.81
C ALA A 266 -30.06 53.27 -19.36
N SER A 267 -29.77 53.25 -20.63
CA SER A 267 -29.29 54.41 -21.39
C SER A 267 -30.25 55.56 -21.30
N ASP A 268 -29.85 56.75 -20.83
CA ASP A 268 -30.35 57.97 -21.45
C ASP A 268 -29.27 59.06 -21.53
N LYS A 269 -29.27 59.69 -22.64
CA LYS A 269 -28.37 60.74 -23.15
C LYS A 269 -28.61 62.06 -22.50
N ARG A 270 -27.60 62.81 -22.13
CA ARG A 270 -27.31 64.21 -22.38
C ARG A 270 -26.53 64.89 -21.28
N GLY A 271 -25.34 65.24 -21.56
CA GLY A 271 -24.98 66.62 -21.93
C GLY A 271 -24.32 67.39 -20.80
N LYS A 272 -23.06 67.73 -21.02
CA LYS A 272 -22.37 69.00 -20.73
C LYS A 272 -21.74 69.25 -19.32
N LYS A 273 -20.42 69.32 -19.40
CA LYS A 273 -19.49 70.35 -18.92
C LYS A 273 -19.49 70.75 -17.43
N SER A 274 -18.40 70.67 -16.74
CA SER A 274 -17.26 71.56 -16.67
C SER A 274 -16.64 71.71 -15.27
N ARG A 275 -15.32 71.51 -15.21
CA ARG A 275 -14.38 72.27 -14.40
C ARG A 275 -14.53 72.26 -12.85
N SER A 276 -13.62 71.85 -12.13
CA SER A 276 -12.25 72.24 -11.83
C SER A 276 -12.05 72.55 -10.35
N HIS A 277 -10.84 72.31 -9.93
CA HIS A 277 -10.06 72.85 -8.77
C HIS A 277 -10.19 72.09 -7.47
N LEU A 278 -9.15 71.41 -7.02
CA LEU A 278 -7.78 71.86 -6.55
C LEU A 278 -7.76 72.13 -5.08
N LYS A 279 -6.79 71.48 -4.46
CA LYS A 279 -6.01 71.85 -3.27
C LYS A 279 -6.68 71.54 -1.92
N ALA A 280 -6.01 70.93 -1.00
CA ALA A 280 -4.69 70.80 -0.54
C ALA A 280 -4.67 70.88 0.97
N ALA A 281 -3.76 70.06 1.54
CA ALA A 281 -3.03 70.32 2.75
C ALA A 281 -3.75 70.13 4.12
N ALA A 282 -3.27 69.30 4.91
CA ALA A 282 -2.05 69.13 5.69
C ALA A 282 -2.24 69.52 7.15
N LEU A 283 -1.66 68.68 8.01
CA LEU A 283 -1.03 68.97 9.28
C LEU A 283 -1.84 69.13 10.59
N GLY A 284 -1.37 68.35 11.58
CA GLY A 284 -1.08 68.78 12.95
C GLY A 284 -1.62 67.88 14.01
N LEU A 285 -0.82 67.07 14.56
CA LEU A 285 0.16 67.12 15.65
C LEU A 285 -0.46 67.18 17.08
N ALA A 286 -0.17 66.09 17.78
CA ALA A 286 0.33 66.10 19.15
C ALA A 286 -0.55 66.44 20.39
N GLY A 287 -0.42 65.60 21.40
CA GLY A 287 -0.47 65.97 22.81
C GLY A 287 -1.15 64.97 23.68
N ILE A 288 -0.52 64.03 24.28
CA ILE A 288 0.24 63.97 25.53
C ILE A 288 -0.57 63.90 26.83
N ILE A 289 -0.41 62.72 27.52
CA ILE A 289 -0.24 62.42 28.95
C ILE A 289 -1.47 62.60 29.88
N ALA A 290 -1.83 61.58 30.66
CA ALA A 290 -1.31 61.15 31.98
C ALA A 290 -2.14 60.08 32.62
N ALA A 291 -1.49 59.03 33.05
CA ALA A 291 -1.36 58.37 34.31
C ALA A 291 -2.63 58.00 35.12
N GLY A 292 -2.73 56.71 35.39
CA GLY A 292 -3.52 56.11 36.45
C GLY A 292 -3.08 54.68 36.67
N ALA A 293 -2.18 54.46 37.64
CA ALA A 293 -1.68 53.16 38.03
C ALA A 293 -2.75 52.33 38.73
N LEU A 294 -2.93 51.11 38.31
CA LEU A 294 -3.35 50.00 39.17
C LEU A 294 -2.75 48.71 38.66
N GLY A 295 -1.96 48.05 39.54
CA GLY A 295 -1.15 46.90 39.23
C GLY A 295 -1.98 45.67 38.87
N VAL A 296 -1.59 45.11 37.75
CA VAL A 296 -1.85 43.70 37.45
C VAL A 296 -0.48 43.10 37.10
N THR A 297 -0.08 42.17 37.94
CA THR A 297 1.11 41.33 37.73
C THR A 297 1.11 40.71 36.37
N PHE A 298 1.94 41.25 35.47
CA PHE A 298 2.29 40.62 34.21
C PHE A 298 3.16 39.40 34.51
N VAL A 299 2.54 38.21 34.49
CA VAL A 299 3.30 36.98 34.22
C VAL A 299 3.84 37.13 32.81
N GLY A 300 5.14 37.33 32.70
CA GLY A 300 5.86 37.46 31.45
C GLY A 300 5.66 36.17 30.61
N PHE A 301 4.77 36.22 29.66
CA PHE A 301 4.88 35.36 28.48
C PHE A 301 6.05 35.89 27.66
N SER A 302 7.22 35.29 27.86
CA SER A 302 8.30 35.39 26.91
C SER A 302 7.72 34.96 25.56
N ARG A 303 7.68 35.89 24.59
CA ARG A 303 7.56 35.59 23.18
C ARG A 303 8.75 34.72 22.81
N ASP A 304 8.62 33.42 23.02
CA ASP A 304 9.45 32.45 22.35
C ASP A 304 9.03 32.52 20.88
N SER A 305 9.88 33.10 20.05
CA SER A 305 9.74 33.10 18.60
C SER A 305 9.50 31.66 18.21
N SER A 306 8.35 31.34 17.62
CA SER A 306 7.94 30.01 17.21
C SER A 306 9.04 29.39 16.32
N ARG A 307 9.87 28.54 16.94
CA ARG A 307 10.91 27.79 16.26
C ARG A 307 10.24 26.85 15.24
N PRO A 308 10.73 26.75 14.01
CA PRO A 308 10.21 25.80 13.07
C PRO A 308 10.29 24.39 13.67
N SER A 309 9.15 23.71 13.71
CA SER A 309 9.02 22.34 14.22
C SER A 309 8.15 21.56 13.24
N LEU A 310 8.61 20.37 12.87
CA LEU A 310 7.81 19.46 12.06
C LEU A 310 6.55 18.95 12.78
N ALA A 311 6.50 19.05 14.11
CA ALA A 311 5.36 18.56 14.89
C ALA A 311 4.03 19.23 14.52
N GLY A 312 4.04 20.50 14.10
CA GLY A 312 2.84 21.26 13.72
C GLY A 312 2.37 21.03 12.27
N TYR A 313 3.10 20.27 11.46
CA TYR A 313 2.74 19.99 10.06
C TYR A 313 2.21 18.56 9.94
N GLY A 314 1.26 18.37 9.02
CA GLY A 314 0.83 17.05 8.60
C GLY A 314 1.87 16.38 7.69
N ASN A 315 1.64 16.41 6.40
CA ASN A 315 2.59 15.94 5.39
C ASN A 315 3.58 17.06 5.05
N ALA A 316 4.86 16.84 5.26
CA ALA A 316 5.87 17.87 5.06
C ALA A 316 7.27 17.29 4.80
N VAL A 317 8.13 18.09 4.19
CA VAL A 317 9.57 17.87 4.16
C VAL A 317 10.23 18.81 5.17
N GLY A 318 10.89 18.23 6.16
CA GLY A 318 11.68 18.98 7.15
C GLY A 318 13.13 19.11 6.73
N ILE A 319 13.69 20.30 6.84
CA ILE A 319 15.09 20.56 6.58
C ILE A 319 15.82 20.71 7.92
N ILE A 320 16.82 19.88 8.14
CA ILE A 320 17.56 19.79 9.40
C ILE A 320 19.01 20.24 9.16
N ASP A 321 19.50 21.14 9.97
CA ASP A 321 20.90 21.56 9.98
C ASP A 321 21.73 20.59 10.83
N SER A 322 22.70 19.89 10.24
CA SER A 322 23.57 18.89 10.89
C SER A 322 24.44 19.46 12.01
N ARG A 323 24.73 20.75 12.00
CA ARG A 323 25.58 21.39 13.02
C ARG A 323 24.79 21.69 14.28
N THR A 324 23.54 22.11 14.14
CA THR A 324 22.66 22.47 15.26
C THR A 324 21.72 21.36 15.66
N HIS A 325 21.57 20.31 14.83
CA HIS A 325 20.64 19.19 14.95
C HIS A 325 19.18 19.64 15.12
N ARG A 326 18.81 20.73 14.42
CA ARG A 326 17.49 21.35 14.52
C ARG A 326 16.80 21.42 13.17
N VAL A 327 15.49 21.28 13.18
CA VAL A 327 14.65 21.62 12.03
C VAL A 327 14.72 23.11 11.81
N ILE A 328 15.21 23.53 10.65
CA ILE A 328 15.36 24.93 10.27
C ILE A 328 14.24 25.42 9.37
N GLU A 329 13.55 24.50 8.69
CA GLU A 329 12.40 24.80 7.84
C GLU A 329 11.51 23.55 7.74
N ALA A 330 10.21 23.72 7.50
CA ALA A 330 9.25 22.66 7.22
C ALA A 330 8.36 23.08 6.05
N VAL A 331 8.43 22.32 4.96
CA VAL A 331 7.73 22.62 3.72
C VAL A 331 6.57 21.65 3.55
N PRO A 332 5.31 22.12 3.61
CA PRO A 332 4.15 21.26 3.32
C PRO A 332 4.20 20.71 1.91
N VAL A 333 3.84 19.44 1.74
CA VAL A 333 3.79 18.72 0.46
C VAL A 333 2.48 17.94 0.33
N GLY A 334 2.32 17.16 -0.74
CA GLY A 334 1.12 16.35 -0.97
C GLY A 334 0.95 15.20 0.02
N ASN A 335 -0.09 14.39 -0.20
CA ASN A 335 -0.47 13.30 0.70
C ASN A 335 0.47 12.09 0.57
N THR A 336 0.73 11.46 1.72
CA THR A 336 1.59 10.29 1.87
C THR A 336 2.94 10.47 1.18
N PRO A 337 3.73 11.49 1.60
CA PRO A 337 5.07 11.66 1.07
C PRO A 337 5.95 10.47 1.51
N SER A 338 6.54 9.74 0.52
CA SER A 338 7.16 8.43 0.74
C SER A 338 8.65 8.37 0.42
N SER A 339 9.11 9.05 -0.62
CA SER A 339 10.51 9.04 -1.05
C SER A 339 10.98 10.44 -1.40
N ILE A 340 12.29 10.69 -1.29
CA ILE A 340 12.88 11.99 -1.58
C ILE A 340 14.25 11.83 -2.25
N ALA A 341 14.52 12.64 -3.28
CA ALA A 341 15.81 12.72 -3.93
C ALA A 341 16.27 14.18 -4.05
N LEU A 342 17.57 14.40 -4.02
CA LEU A 342 18.16 15.72 -4.11
C LEU A 342 18.90 15.94 -5.43
N SER A 343 18.62 17.07 -6.10
CA SER A 343 19.47 17.66 -7.13
C SER A 343 20.33 18.76 -6.53
N ALA A 344 21.17 19.38 -7.32
CA ALA A 344 21.98 20.52 -6.87
C ALA A 344 21.11 21.70 -6.38
N ASP A 345 19.98 21.93 -7.01
CA ASP A 345 19.10 23.08 -6.85
C ASP A 345 17.76 22.76 -6.18
N ALA A 346 17.32 21.51 -6.19
CA ALA A 346 15.99 21.13 -5.69
C ALA A 346 15.99 19.81 -4.89
N ALA A 347 15.01 19.68 -4.00
CA ALA A 347 14.56 18.42 -3.43
C ALA A 347 13.24 18.00 -4.10
N TRP A 348 13.13 16.71 -4.40
CA TRP A 348 12.02 16.12 -5.11
C TRP A 348 11.39 15.04 -4.22
N THR A 349 10.14 15.21 -3.79
CA THR A 349 9.46 14.22 -2.97
C THR A 349 8.24 13.65 -3.66
N LEU A 350 8.07 12.35 -3.55
CA LEU A 350 6.90 11.64 -4.03
C LEU A 350 5.75 11.76 -3.04
N ASN A 351 4.55 12.00 -3.54
CA ASN A 351 3.31 11.99 -2.77
C ASN A 351 2.45 10.82 -3.31
N ALA A 352 2.54 9.68 -2.65
CA ALA A 352 2.05 8.41 -3.20
C ALA A 352 0.53 8.42 -3.43
N ASP A 353 -0.27 8.88 -2.46
CA ASP A 353 -1.72 8.90 -2.56
C ASP A 353 -2.23 9.94 -3.58
N ASP A 354 -1.53 11.06 -3.71
CA ASP A 354 -1.87 12.08 -4.71
C ASP A 354 -1.37 11.72 -6.11
N ARG A 355 -0.47 10.74 -6.23
CA ARG A 355 0.24 10.38 -7.47
C ARG A 355 0.95 11.59 -8.07
N THR A 356 1.64 12.35 -7.23
CA THR A 356 2.34 13.58 -7.62
C THR A 356 3.77 13.61 -7.13
N ILE A 357 4.54 14.54 -7.67
CA ILE A 357 5.88 14.88 -7.24
C ILE A 357 5.90 16.35 -6.88
N SER A 358 6.41 16.67 -5.69
CA SER A 358 6.62 18.04 -5.23
C SER A 358 8.09 18.44 -5.40
N ARG A 359 8.35 19.59 -6.03
CA ARG A 359 9.67 20.20 -6.16
C ARG A 359 9.84 21.31 -5.15
N ILE A 360 10.87 21.21 -4.31
CA ILE A 360 11.25 22.22 -3.31
C ILE A 360 12.58 22.81 -3.73
N ASP A 361 12.65 24.10 -3.90
CA ASP A 361 13.91 24.82 -4.17
C ASP A 361 14.79 24.79 -2.93
N ARG A 362 16.03 24.31 -3.07
CA ARG A 362 16.95 24.11 -1.93
C ARG A 362 17.49 25.41 -1.35
N LYS A 363 17.59 26.46 -2.16
CA LYS A 363 18.11 27.76 -1.71
C LYS A 363 17.04 28.57 -0.98
N THR A 364 15.84 28.63 -1.53
CA THR A 364 14.72 29.38 -0.94
C THR A 364 13.93 28.56 0.07
N ARG A 365 14.07 27.22 0.07
CA ARG A 365 13.37 26.26 0.92
C ARG A 365 11.86 26.35 0.77
N LYS A 366 11.37 26.63 -0.45
CA LYS A 366 9.93 26.77 -0.76
C LYS A 366 9.52 25.74 -1.78
N LEU A 367 8.27 25.30 -1.66
CA LEU A 367 7.62 24.51 -2.70
C LEU A 367 7.50 25.35 -3.97
N VAL A 368 8.03 24.86 -5.08
CA VAL A 368 8.02 25.52 -6.38
C VAL A 368 6.87 25.06 -7.23
N THR A 369 6.67 23.75 -7.31
CA THR A 369 5.63 23.14 -8.14
C THR A 369 5.32 21.72 -7.68
N THR A 370 4.13 21.26 -8.03
CA THR A 370 3.71 19.85 -7.87
C THR A 370 3.07 19.42 -9.18
N PHE A 371 3.45 18.26 -9.70
CA PHE A 371 2.93 17.70 -10.96
C PHE A 371 2.62 16.23 -10.86
N GLY A 372 1.70 15.73 -11.69
CA GLY A 372 1.23 14.35 -11.68
C GLY A 372 2.20 13.37 -12.30
N THR A 373 2.29 12.16 -11.74
CA THR A 373 3.08 11.04 -12.28
C THR A 373 2.30 10.17 -13.26
N GLY A 374 0.97 10.22 -13.21
CA GLY A 374 0.08 9.38 -14.03
C GLY A 374 -0.13 7.97 -13.48
N SER A 375 0.77 7.48 -12.63
CA SER A 375 0.71 6.19 -11.92
C SER A 375 1.16 6.41 -10.47
N THR A 376 0.94 5.43 -9.60
CA THR A 376 1.41 5.51 -8.21
C THR A 376 2.94 5.38 -8.18
N PRO A 377 3.67 6.44 -7.77
CA PRO A 377 5.12 6.42 -7.75
C PRO A 377 5.65 5.62 -6.56
N THR A 378 6.74 4.87 -6.77
CA THR A 378 7.35 3.99 -5.75
C THR A 378 8.70 4.49 -5.28
N ASP A 379 9.53 5.01 -6.17
CA ASP A 379 10.85 5.53 -5.84
C ASP A 379 11.25 6.65 -6.79
N VAL A 380 12.21 7.49 -6.36
CA VAL A 380 12.69 8.63 -7.13
C VAL A 380 14.21 8.76 -7.08
N ALA A 381 14.82 8.97 -8.23
CA ALA A 381 16.23 9.25 -8.35
C ALA A 381 16.48 10.40 -9.33
N VAL A 382 17.53 11.18 -9.09
CA VAL A 382 17.91 12.31 -9.95
C VAL A 382 19.26 12.04 -10.62
N GLY A 383 19.33 12.24 -11.93
CA GLY A 383 20.58 12.16 -12.64
C GLY A 383 20.45 12.36 -14.16
N TYR A 384 21.54 12.74 -14.78
CA TYR A 384 21.60 12.98 -16.23
C TYR A 384 20.54 13.94 -16.76
N GLY A 385 20.31 15.04 -16.01
CA GLY A 385 19.35 16.09 -16.39
C GLY A 385 17.87 15.66 -16.25
N SER A 386 17.59 14.58 -15.57
CA SER A 386 16.23 14.00 -15.48
C SER A 386 15.92 13.47 -14.10
N LEU A 387 14.64 13.43 -13.81
CA LEU A 387 14.04 12.73 -12.69
C LEU A 387 13.58 11.35 -13.19
N TRP A 388 14.00 10.30 -12.50
CA TRP A 388 13.67 8.91 -12.78
C TRP A 388 12.74 8.44 -11.67
N VAL A 389 11.56 7.98 -12.04
CA VAL A 389 10.49 7.63 -11.10
C VAL A 389 10.05 6.21 -11.38
N GLY A 390 10.23 5.33 -10.40
CA GLY A 390 9.64 4.00 -10.42
C GLY A 390 8.15 4.06 -10.16
N ASP A 391 7.38 3.17 -10.73
CA ASP A 391 5.95 3.08 -10.52
C ASP A 391 5.47 1.67 -10.18
N SER A 392 4.25 1.58 -9.67
CA SER A 392 3.60 0.32 -9.30
C SER A 392 3.27 -0.60 -10.47
N SER A 393 3.38 -0.12 -11.74
CA SER A 393 3.14 -0.91 -12.94
C SER A 393 4.39 -1.62 -13.48
N SER A 394 5.47 -1.66 -12.69
CA SER A 394 6.77 -2.22 -13.10
C SER A 394 7.36 -1.46 -14.26
N SER A 395 7.29 -0.14 -14.22
CA SER A 395 7.90 0.74 -15.19
C SER A 395 8.68 1.89 -14.53
N ILE A 396 9.53 2.53 -15.31
CA ILE A 396 10.26 3.72 -14.90
C ILE A 396 9.86 4.86 -15.81
N ALA A 397 9.26 5.89 -15.24
CA ALA A 397 8.97 7.12 -15.94
C ALA A 397 10.13 8.10 -15.79
N ARG A 398 10.51 8.74 -16.88
CA ARG A 398 11.54 9.77 -16.93
C ARG A 398 10.90 11.12 -17.13
N PHE A 399 11.27 12.11 -16.28
CA PHE A 399 10.76 13.48 -16.34
C PHE A 399 11.91 14.45 -16.53
N ASP A 400 11.64 15.49 -17.28
CA ASP A 400 12.55 16.63 -17.42
C ASP A 400 12.55 17.48 -16.14
N LEU A 401 13.71 17.84 -15.64
CA LEU A 401 13.87 18.54 -14.34
C LEU A 401 13.36 20.00 -14.36
N GLU A 402 13.35 20.65 -15.51
CA GLU A 402 12.91 22.05 -15.60
C GLU A 402 11.39 22.16 -15.77
N THR A 403 10.85 21.34 -16.67
CA THR A 403 9.45 21.45 -17.09
C THR A 403 8.50 20.54 -16.32
N GLY A 404 9.03 19.51 -15.61
CA GLY A 404 8.23 18.47 -14.95
C GLY A 404 7.45 17.58 -15.96
N ARG A 405 7.74 17.67 -17.27
CA ARG A 405 7.07 16.86 -18.28
C ARG A 405 7.68 15.47 -18.37
N ARG A 406 6.84 14.46 -18.46
CA ARG A 406 7.28 13.09 -18.72
C ARG A 406 7.83 12.99 -20.15
N THR A 407 9.09 12.55 -20.28
CA THR A 407 9.79 12.42 -21.56
C THR A 407 9.66 11.00 -22.13
N THR A 408 9.65 9.99 -21.27
CA THR A 408 9.48 8.59 -21.68
C THR A 408 9.03 7.71 -20.52
N THR A 409 8.60 6.50 -20.83
CA THR A 409 8.31 5.42 -19.89
C THR A 409 9.00 4.13 -20.37
N ILE A 410 9.78 3.51 -19.49
CA ILE A 410 10.59 2.33 -19.76
C ILE A 410 9.98 1.17 -18.98
N ARG A 411 9.51 0.14 -19.68
CA ARG A 411 8.94 -1.06 -19.04
C ARG A 411 10.05 -1.99 -18.58
N LEU A 412 9.98 -2.43 -17.34
CA LEU A 412 10.90 -3.41 -16.79
C LEU A 412 10.47 -4.84 -17.17
N PRO A 413 11.42 -5.80 -17.27
CA PRO A 413 11.10 -7.20 -17.51
C PRO A 413 10.11 -7.74 -16.46
N LYS A 414 9.06 -8.43 -16.93
CA LYS A 414 8.11 -9.13 -16.06
C LYS A 414 8.71 -10.51 -15.71
N GLY A 415 8.79 -10.81 -14.41
CA GLY A 415 9.11 -12.15 -13.89
C GLY A 415 8.03 -12.62 -12.92
N PRO A 416 8.02 -13.91 -12.52
CA PRO A 416 7.18 -14.34 -11.43
C PRO A 416 7.58 -13.55 -10.17
N PRO A 417 6.62 -13.04 -9.38
CA PRO A 417 6.94 -12.30 -8.17
C PRO A 417 7.78 -13.17 -7.23
N SER A 418 8.99 -12.72 -6.95
CA SER A 418 9.83 -13.32 -5.90
C SER A 418 9.24 -12.89 -4.55
N GLY A 419 8.88 -13.86 -3.70
CA GLY A 419 8.33 -13.60 -2.38
C GLY A 419 9.23 -12.67 -1.55
N GLY A 420 8.80 -11.44 -1.39
CA GLY A 420 9.53 -10.32 -0.81
C GLY A 420 8.86 -9.04 -1.28
N ARG A 421 9.40 -7.89 -1.09
CA ARG A 421 8.91 -6.59 -1.61
C ARG A 421 8.82 -6.57 -3.16
N ALA A 422 8.08 -7.51 -3.73
CA ALA A 422 7.83 -7.61 -5.17
C ALA A 422 6.92 -6.46 -5.58
N GLY A 423 7.41 -5.58 -6.46
CA GLY A 423 6.64 -4.46 -7.02
C GLY A 423 7.25 -3.07 -6.81
N GLU A 424 8.24 -2.92 -5.93
CA GLU A 424 8.94 -1.64 -5.78
C GLU A 424 10.10 -1.56 -6.78
N SER A 425 9.96 -0.72 -7.81
CA SER A 425 11.07 -0.38 -8.70
C SER A 425 11.99 0.62 -8.00
N ARG A 426 13.00 0.15 -7.28
CA ARG A 426 14.03 1.01 -6.68
C ARG A 426 15.10 1.34 -7.70
N ILE A 427 15.61 2.58 -7.66
CA ILE A 427 16.43 3.15 -8.70
C ILE A 427 17.72 3.73 -8.12
N ALA A 428 18.85 3.38 -8.74
CA ALA A 428 20.13 4.03 -8.51
C ALA A 428 20.71 4.61 -9.80
N ILE A 429 21.31 5.78 -9.75
CA ILE A 429 21.85 6.47 -10.92
C ILE A 429 23.37 6.48 -10.87
N ALA A 430 24.03 5.79 -11.80
CA ALA A 430 25.49 5.79 -11.88
C ALA A 430 25.99 5.33 -13.27
N ALA A 431 27.22 5.68 -13.60
CA ALA A 431 27.97 5.18 -14.74
C ALA A 431 27.22 5.28 -16.09
N GLY A 432 26.59 6.42 -16.35
CA GLY A 432 25.84 6.69 -17.59
C GLY A 432 24.50 5.98 -17.67
N SER A 433 24.01 5.40 -16.58
CA SER A 433 22.82 4.54 -16.60
C SER A 433 21.96 4.76 -15.35
N ALA A 434 20.67 4.49 -15.50
CA ALA A 434 19.78 4.17 -14.40
C ALA A 434 19.79 2.65 -14.18
N TRP A 435 19.81 2.24 -12.92
CA TRP A 435 19.81 0.86 -12.49
C TRP A 435 18.55 0.61 -11.66
N ALA A 436 17.77 -0.37 -12.06
CA ALA A 436 16.47 -0.61 -11.44
C ALA A 436 16.31 -2.06 -11.00
N ILE A 437 15.69 -2.25 -9.84
CA ILE A 437 15.27 -3.57 -9.39
C ILE A 437 13.98 -3.94 -10.14
N ASN A 438 13.99 -5.11 -10.78
CA ASN A 438 12.83 -5.66 -11.48
C ASN A 438 11.88 -6.40 -10.53
N PRO A 439 10.62 -6.66 -10.93
CA PRO A 439 9.67 -7.44 -10.13
C PRO A 439 10.14 -8.84 -9.72
N ASP A 440 11.01 -9.47 -10.52
CA ASP A 440 11.64 -10.77 -10.22
C ASP A 440 12.91 -10.65 -9.36
N ALA A 441 13.14 -9.46 -8.78
CA ALA A 441 14.32 -9.12 -8.01
C ALA A 441 15.67 -9.23 -8.76
N SER A 442 15.66 -9.38 -10.10
CA SER A 442 16.82 -9.12 -10.94
C SER A 442 17.08 -7.61 -11.09
N VAL A 443 18.20 -7.21 -11.67
CA VAL A 443 18.56 -5.80 -11.83
C VAL A 443 18.71 -5.45 -13.30
N SER A 444 17.96 -4.47 -13.80
CA SER A 444 18.08 -3.90 -15.14
C SER A 444 19.01 -2.68 -15.13
N ARG A 445 19.87 -2.60 -16.13
CA ARG A 445 20.66 -1.42 -16.46
C ARG A 445 20.05 -0.71 -17.66
N ILE A 446 19.69 0.54 -17.50
CA ILE A 446 19.05 1.38 -18.51
C ILE A 446 20.03 2.48 -18.91
N ASP A 447 20.37 2.56 -20.19
CA ASP A 447 21.23 3.64 -20.68
C ASP A 447 20.51 4.98 -20.61
N ALA A 448 21.15 5.98 -19.98
CA ALA A 448 20.52 7.27 -19.73
C ALA A 448 20.40 8.17 -20.97
N GLN A 449 21.07 7.85 -22.08
CA GLN A 449 20.97 8.59 -23.35
C GLN A 449 19.90 7.98 -24.24
N THR A 450 19.89 6.64 -24.38
CA THR A 450 18.99 5.93 -25.31
C THR A 450 17.67 5.53 -24.67
N ASN A 451 17.59 5.46 -23.34
CA ASN A 451 16.46 4.92 -22.56
C ASN A 451 16.22 3.41 -22.79
N GLU A 452 17.21 2.68 -23.27
CA GLU A 452 17.12 1.25 -23.54
C GLU A 452 17.69 0.43 -22.38
N ILE A 453 17.10 -0.74 -22.12
CA ILE A 453 17.66 -1.72 -21.19
C ILE A 453 18.83 -2.41 -21.89
N VAL A 454 20.05 -2.06 -21.49
CA VAL A 454 21.28 -2.58 -22.07
C VAL A 454 21.80 -3.85 -21.38
N ALA A 455 21.33 -4.17 -20.20
CA ALA A 455 21.63 -5.42 -19.50
C ALA A 455 20.58 -5.73 -18.44
N THR A 456 20.35 -7.04 -18.21
CA THR A 456 19.60 -7.55 -17.05
C THR A 456 20.47 -8.57 -16.32
N ILE A 457 20.63 -8.40 -15.01
CA ILE A 457 21.50 -9.23 -14.17
C ILE A 457 20.63 -10.14 -13.32
N PRO A 458 20.51 -11.42 -13.65
CA PRO A 458 19.70 -12.40 -12.93
C PRO A 458 20.45 -13.03 -11.74
N GLY A 459 19.74 -13.81 -10.94
CA GLY A 459 20.31 -14.63 -9.86
C GLY A 459 20.70 -13.87 -8.61
N ILE A 460 20.10 -12.69 -8.43
CA ILE A 460 20.22 -11.85 -7.25
C ILE A 460 18.79 -11.63 -6.72
N ALA A 461 18.56 -11.83 -5.44
CA ALA A 461 17.29 -11.45 -4.80
C ALA A 461 17.41 -10.00 -4.29
N ALA A 462 17.49 -9.04 -5.22
CA ALA A 462 17.71 -7.65 -4.91
C ALA A 462 16.49 -7.02 -4.22
N SER A 463 16.71 -6.30 -3.10
CA SER A 463 15.64 -5.60 -2.37
C SER A 463 15.89 -4.10 -2.16
N ALA A 464 17.14 -3.67 -2.20
CA ALA A 464 17.54 -2.27 -2.16
C ALA A 464 18.78 -2.06 -3.02
N ILE A 465 18.99 -0.84 -3.55
CA ILE A 465 20.05 -0.51 -4.49
C ILE A 465 20.55 0.91 -4.27
N ALA A 466 21.86 1.10 -4.27
CA ALA A 466 22.48 2.41 -4.19
C ALA A 466 23.71 2.53 -5.09
N ALA A 467 23.98 3.74 -5.56
CA ALA A 467 25.13 4.05 -6.39
C ALA A 467 26.38 4.37 -5.55
N GLY A 468 27.54 3.83 -5.96
CA GLY A 468 28.83 4.12 -5.37
C GLY A 468 29.88 4.42 -6.44
N ARG A 469 31.04 4.90 -6.02
CA ARG A 469 32.15 5.24 -6.94
C ARG A 469 32.63 4.05 -7.77
N GLU A 470 32.59 2.84 -7.18
CA GLU A 470 33.15 1.62 -7.77
C GLU A 470 32.13 0.71 -8.42
N GLY A 471 30.85 1.08 -8.44
CA GLY A 471 29.74 0.32 -9.02
C GLY A 471 28.44 0.49 -8.25
N ILE A 472 27.53 -0.41 -8.50
CA ILE A 472 26.21 -0.42 -7.86
C ILE A 472 26.25 -1.40 -6.69
N TRP A 473 25.82 -0.94 -5.54
CA TRP A 473 25.64 -1.74 -4.35
C TRP A 473 24.17 -2.13 -4.19
N LEU A 474 23.91 -3.33 -3.70
CA LEU A 474 22.57 -3.85 -3.47
C LEU A 474 22.55 -4.81 -2.27
N ILE A 475 21.38 -5.01 -1.73
CA ILE A 475 21.09 -6.09 -0.78
C ILE A 475 20.68 -7.34 -1.56
N ASP A 476 21.36 -8.46 -1.34
CA ASP A 476 20.95 -9.79 -1.79
C ASP A 476 20.28 -10.53 -0.63
N GLN A 477 18.96 -10.51 -0.60
CA GLN A 477 18.17 -11.13 0.50
C GLN A 477 18.41 -12.63 0.61
N SER A 478 18.58 -13.31 -0.53
CA SER A 478 18.78 -14.77 -0.55
C SER A 478 20.06 -15.23 0.11
N ARG A 479 21.05 -14.32 0.22
CA ARG A 479 22.37 -14.61 0.82
C ARG A 479 22.61 -13.85 2.11
N SER A 480 21.66 -13.04 2.60
CA SER A 480 21.86 -12.07 3.69
C SER A 480 23.16 -11.30 3.48
N ALA A 481 23.34 -10.75 2.29
CA ALA A 481 24.59 -10.18 1.86
C ALA A 481 24.41 -8.80 1.21
N VAL A 482 25.47 -8.03 1.24
CA VAL A 482 25.60 -6.84 0.41
C VAL A 482 26.47 -7.20 -0.79
N ALA A 483 25.97 -6.96 -1.99
CA ALA A 483 26.69 -7.28 -3.23
C ALA A 483 26.98 -6.03 -4.05
N ARG A 484 28.12 -6.05 -4.77
CA ARG A 484 28.52 -4.99 -5.68
C ARG A 484 28.49 -5.49 -7.11
N ILE A 485 27.73 -4.80 -7.97
CA ILE A 485 27.77 -5.01 -9.42
C ILE A 485 28.79 -4.05 -10.02
N GLY A 486 29.73 -4.59 -10.80
CA GLY A 486 30.68 -3.78 -11.56
C GLY A 486 29.96 -3.10 -12.72
N ALA A 487 29.96 -1.77 -12.75
CA ALA A 487 29.24 -0.97 -13.73
C ALA A 487 29.67 -1.19 -15.19
N ARG A 488 30.91 -1.68 -15.43
CA ARG A 488 31.39 -2.04 -16.76
C ARG A 488 31.15 -3.50 -17.13
N SER A 489 31.19 -4.40 -16.14
CA SER A 489 31.11 -5.84 -16.37
C SER A 489 29.65 -6.36 -16.38
N ASN A 490 28.71 -5.61 -15.81
CA ASN A 490 27.33 -6.05 -15.56
C ASN A 490 27.26 -7.38 -14.80
N ARG A 491 28.21 -7.62 -13.88
CA ARG A 491 28.32 -8.85 -13.08
C ARG A 491 28.56 -8.51 -11.60
N VAL A 492 28.14 -9.41 -10.72
CA VAL A 492 28.51 -9.33 -9.31
C VAL A 492 30.03 -9.44 -9.18
N ALA A 493 30.66 -8.37 -8.72
CA ALA A 493 32.09 -8.27 -8.53
C ALA A 493 32.52 -8.59 -7.10
N GLN A 494 31.63 -8.43 -6.11
CA GLN A 494 31.90 -8.66 -4.69
C GLN A 494 30.60 -9.02 -3.99
N SER A 495 30.66 -9.91 -3.01
CA SER A 495 29.55 -10.22 -2.10
C SER A 495 30.08 -10.33 -0.69
N ILE A 496 29.47 -9.61 0.26
CA ILE A 496 29.88 -9.55 1.66
C ILE A 496 28.70 -10.03 2.50
N HIS A 497 28.84 -11.18 3.11
CA HIS A 497 27.81 -11.75 3.98
C HIS A 497 27.75 -10.98 5.30
N LEU A 498 26.53 -10.60 5.70
CA LEU A 498 26.24 -9.97 6.98
C LEU A 498 25.46 -10.97 7.85
N ASN A 499 25.90 -11.16 9.08
CA ASN A 499 25.15 -11.99 10.03
C ASN A 499 23.94 -11.22 10.59
N ALA A 500 23.08 -10.79 9.68
CA ALA A 500 21.90 -9.96 9.94
C ALA A 500 20.64 -10.77 9.72
N GLY A 501 19.63 -10.44 10.48
CA GLY A 501 18.37 -11.16 10.38
C GLY A 501 17.44 -10.67 9.28
N SER A 502 17.48 -9.39 8.89
CA SER A 502 16.64 -8.82 7.83
C SER A 502 17.20 -7.50 7.37
N LEU A 503 17.96 -7.54 6.31
CA LEU A 503 18.47 -6.33 5.67
C LEU A 503 17.32 -5.59 4.96
N ASN A 504 17.21 -4.27 5.14
CA ASN A 504 16.10 -3.50 4.60
C ASN A 504 16.49 -2.46 3.57
N ASP A 505 17.42 -1.59 3.91
CA ASP A 505 17.82 -0.48 3.06
C ASP A 505 19.32 -0.26 3.10
N LEU A 506 19.88 0.37 2.06
CA LEU A 506 21.30 0.67 2.01
C LEU A 506 21.60 2.03 1.37
N ALA A 507 22.66 2.65 1.86
CA ALA A 507 23.23 3.87 1.31
C ALA A 507 24.73 3.76 1.13
N VAL A 508 25.28 4.53 0.19
CA VAL A 508 26.73 4.63 -0.05
C VAL A 508 27.19 6.05 0.17
N GLY A 509 27.95 6.26 1.21
CA GLY A 509 28.47 7.60 1.55
C GLY A 509 29.50 7.53 2.67
N ALA A 510 30.21 8.62 2.93
CA ALA A 510 31.22 8.73 3.98
C ALA A 510 32.30 7.60 3.94
N GLY A 511 32.60 7.10 2.73
CA GLY A 511 33.62 6.07 2.50
C GLY A 511 33.20 4.63 2.82
N ALA A 512 31.93 4.40 3.12
CA ALA A 512 31.39 3.07 3.47
C ALA A 512 30.05 2.78 2.78
N VAL A 513 29.59 1.53 2.88
CA VAL A 513 28.22 1.10 2.61
C VAL A 513 27.52 0.93 3.95
N TRP A 514 26.37 1.56 4.10
CA TRP A 514 25.56 1.56 5.32
C TRP A 514 24.30 0.76 5.07
N VAL A 515 23.97 -0.17 5.95
CA VAL A 515 22.86 -1.10 5.74
C VAL A 515 22.03 -1.23 7.01
N THR A 516 20.72 -1.11 6.90
CA THR A 516 19.82 -1.24 8.04
C THR A 516 19.34 -2.66 8.25
N ASP A 517 19.30 -3.08 9.53
CA ASP A 517 18.58 -4.27 10.01
C ASP A 517 17.53 -3.81 11.03
N PRO A 518 16.30 -3.47 10.59
CA PRO A 518 15.27 -2.88 11.45
C PRO A 518 14.79 -3.82 12.57
N PHE A 519 14.86 -5.14 12.38
CA PHE A 519 14.50 -6.09 13.43
C PHE A 519 15.61 -6.28 14.46
N GLY A 520 16.86 -6.32 13.99
CA GLY A 520 18.02 -6.36 14.89
C GLY A 520 18.28 -5.02 15.58
N GLY A 521 17.68 -3.94 15.09
CA GLY A 521 17.94 -2.57 15.57
C GLY A 521 19.34 -2.08 15.23
N LEU A 522 19.95 -2.63 14.18
CA LEU A 522 21.34 -2.39 13.84
C LEU A 522 21.49 -1.63 12.52
N LEU A 523 22.45 -0.72 12.50
CA LEU A 523 23.04 -0.17 11.29
C LEU A 523 24.39 -0.83 11.08
N TRP A 524 24.56 -1.52 9.95
CA TRP A 524 25.81 -2.12 9.54
C TRP A 524 26.62 -1.10 8.75
N ARG A 525 27.84 -0.84 9.18
CA ARG A 525 28.84 -0.15 8.39
C ARG A 525 29.72 -1.19 7.71
N VAL A 526 29.80 -1.15 6.40
CA VAL A 526 30.60 -2.06 5.58
C VAL A 526 31.66 -1.24 4.84
N ASP A 527 32.91 -1.40 5.24
CA ASP A 527 34.06 -0.83 4.55
C ASP A 527 34.52 -1.83 3.47
N PRO A 528 34.38 -1.56 2.17
CA PRO A 528 34.42 -2.57 1.10
C PRO A 528 35.83 -3.01 0.68
N GLY A 529 36.88 -2.60 1.37
CA GLY A 529 38.29 -2.95 1.07
C GLY A 529 38.57 -4.46 1.21
N PRO A 530 39.70 -4.96 0.66
CA PRO A 530 40.15 -6.33 0.90
C PRO A 530 41.06 -6.43 2.13
N PRO A 531 40.71 -7.15 3.23
CA PRO A 531 39.39 -7.75 3.48
C PRO A 531 38.33 -6.69 3.81
N ALA A 532 37.09 -6.99 3.47
CA ALA A 532 35.97 -6.14 3.86
C ALA A 532 35.81 -6.14 5.39
N LEU A 533 35.66 -4.97 5.97
CA LEU A 533 35.45 -4.79 7.40
C LEU A 533 33.99 -4.43 7.68
N THR A 534 33.40 -5.06 8.67
CA THR A 534 32.02 -4.78 9.08
C THR A 534 31.97 -4.36 10.54
N LYS A 535 31.16 -3.34 10.85
CA LYS A 535 30.85 -2.89 12.20
C LYS A 535 29.34 -2.69 12.34
N THR A 536 28.81 -2.87 13.52
CA THR A 536 27.40 -2.61 13.85
C THR A 536 27.27 -1.42 14.79
N ILE A 537 26.24 -0.62 14.59
CA ILE A 537 25.84 0.50 15.41
C ILE A 537 24.40 0.24 15.85
N ASP A 538 24.12 0.34 17.14
CA ASP A 538 22.76 0.18 17.67
C ASP A 538 21.96 1.47 17.38
N VAL A 539 20.99 1.39 16.46
CA VAL A 539 20.07 2.47 16.08
C VAL A 539 18.68 2.27 16.64
N GLY A 540 18.52 1.24 17.44
CA GLY A 540 17.25 0.77 17.96
C GLY A 540 16.40 0.08 16.92
N PRO A 541 15.50 -0.80 17.38
CA PRO A 541 14.59 -1.50 16.49
C PRO A 541 13.68 -0.53 15.73
N GLY A 542 13.46 -0.79 14.43
CA GLY A 542 12.70 0.11 13.56
C GLY A 542 13.52 1.12 12.76
N GLY A 543 14.85 1.10 12.88
CA GLY A 543 15.74 1.83 11.99
C GLY A 543 15.71 1.21 10.60
N ALA A 544 14.86 1.73 9.70
CA ALA A 544 14.50 1.08 8.45
C ALA A 544 15.08 1.73 7.21
N VAL A 545 15.15 3.06 7.13
CA VAL A 545 15.66 3.79 5.97
C VAL A 545 16.99 4.45 6.33
N VAL A 546 17.94 4.42 5.40
CA VAL A 546 19.24 5.07 5.57
C VAL A 546 19.60 5.86 4.33
N ASP A 547 20.18 7.05 4.53
CA ASP A 547 20.89 7.77 3.48
C ASP A 547 22.20 8.38 4.04
N ALA A 548 23.17 8.58 3.16
CA ALA A 548 24.52 8.98 3.56
C ALA A 548 25.12 10.01 2.60
N SER A 549 25.58 11.11 3.16
CA SER A 549 26.41 12.11 2.47
C SER A 549 27.90 11.82 2.63
N THR A 550 28.74 12.80 2.33
CA THR A 550 30.18 12.71 2.57
C THR A 550 30.58 12.82 4.05
N ASP A 551 29.75 13.43 4.87
CA ASP A 551 30.04 13.85 6.23
C ASP A 551 29.00 13.47 7.28
N SER A 552 27.88 12.92 6.90
CA SER A 552 26.84 12.47 7.81
C SER A 552 26.08 11.25 7.26
N VAL A 553 25.54 10.43 8.16
CA VAL A 553 24.67 9.30 7.86
C VAL A 553 23.37 9.50 8.63
N TRP A 554 22.26 9.32 7.95
CA TRP A 554 20.94 9.56 8.49
C TRP A 554 20.14 8.27 8.50
N VAL A 555 19.50 7.95 9.63
CA VAL A 555 18.63 6.77 9.76
C VAL A 555 17.26 7.20 10.26
N VAL A 556 16.24 6.78 9.55
CA VAL A 556 14.85 6.91 9.99
C VAL A 556 14.47 5.69 10.83
N ASN A 557 14.10 5.93 12.08
CA ASN A 557 13.52 4.92 12.94
C ASN A 557 12.00 5.14 13.04
N HIS A 558 11.24 4.42 12.19
CA HIS A 558 9.79 4.58 12.10
C HIS A 558 9.05 4.21 13.38
N LEU A 559 9.51 3.16 14.09
CA LEU A 559 8.76 2.63 15.24
C LEU A 559 8.85 3.53 16.46
N ASP A 560 9.93 4.29 16.57
CA ASP A 560 10.16 5.19 17.70
C ASP A 560 10.00 6.68 17.32
N ASP A 561 9.58 6.99 16.09
CA ASP A 561 9.41 8.37 15.56
C ASP A 561 10.67 9.23 15.67
N LYS A 562 11.83 8.62 15.38
CA LYS A 562 13.12 9.28 15.51
C LYS A 562 13.82 9.38 14.16
N LEU A 563 14.48 10.50 13.96
CA LEU A 563 15.53 10.65 12.97
C LEU A 563 16.87 10.64 13.70
N LEU A 564 17.80 9.81 13.24
CA LEU A 564 19.11 9.64 13.83
C LEU A 564 20.15 10.20 12.86
N GLU A 565 21.02 11.06 13.34
CA GLU A 565 22.22 11.46 12.61
C GLU A 565 23.43 10.78 13.22
N ILE A 566 24.22 10.10 12.40
CA ILE A 566 25.41 9.35 12.80
C ILE A 566 26.63 10.03 12.22
N ASP A 567 27.59 10.40 13.07
CA ASP A 567 28.93 10.83 12.65
C ASP A 567 29.69 9.61 12.11
N PRO A 568 30.04 9.56 10.82
CA PRO A 568 30.69 8.39 10.22
C PRO A 568 32.13 8.15 10.72
N ARG A 569 32.75 9.10 11.41
CA ARG A 569 34.13 8.97 11.96
C ARG A 569 34.10 8.37 13.35
N THR A 570 33.18 8.82 14.18
CA THR A 570 33.08 8.45 15.61
C THR A 570 32.02 7.39 15.88
N ASN A 571 31.06 7.18 14.95
CA ASN A 571 29.84 6.40 15.12
C ASN A 571 28.92 6.93 16.24
N GLN A 572 29.07 8.19 16.64
CA GLN A 572 28.19 8.82 17.62
C GLN A 572 26.82 9.11 16.97
N ILE A 573 25.75 8.87 17.73
CA ILE A 573 24.37 9.06 17.33
C ILE A 573 23.82 10.30 17.98
N THR A 574 23.24 11.18 17.18
CA THR A 574 22.41 12.29 17.64
C THR A 574 20.96 12.01 17.29
N VAL A 575 20.07 12.06 18.28
CA VAL A 575 18.64 11.81 18.10
C VAL A 575 17.92 13.12 17.86
N ILE A 576 17.18 13.19 16.74
CA ILE A 576 16.40 14.38 16.34
C ILE A 576 14.92 13.99 16.33
N LYS A 577 14.11 14.73 17.10
CA LYS A 577 12.67 14.51 17.18
C LYS A 577 11.98 15.26 16.04
N VAL A 578 11.50 14.54 15.05
CA VAL A 578 10.79 15.11 13.87
C VAL A 578 9.32 14.69 13.80
N GLY A 579 8.91 13.67 14.56
CA GLY A 579 7.57 13.09 14.54
C GLY A 579 7.30 12.33 13.23
N ALA A 580 7.00 11.05 13.33
CA ALA A 580 6.64 10.14 12.23
C ALA A 580 7.44 10.33 10.91
N PRO A 581 8.80 10.30 10.94
CA PRO A 581 9.59 10.39 9.72
C PRO A 581 9.38 9.14 8.85
N GLN A 582 9.32 9.32 7.52
CA GLN A 582 9.12 8.21 6.56
C GLN A 582 10.39 7.95 5.75
N ASN A 583 11.06 8.99 5.33
CA ASN A 583 12.25 8.90 4.50
C ASN A 583 13.20 10.06 4.80
N VAL A 584 14.45 9.93 4.36
CA VAL A 584 15.46 10.99 4.51
C VAL A 584 16.38 11.01 3.29
N ALA A 585 16.76 12.20 2.86
CA ALA A 585 17.85 12.42 1.91
C ALA A 585 18.96 13.24 2.55
N ALA A 586 20.18 12.72 2.48
CA ALA A 586 21.36 13.32 3.08
C ALA A 586 22.05 14.29 2.11
N ALA A 587 22.32 15.50 2.58
CA ALA A 587 23.18 16.45 1.88
C ALA A 587 24.35 16.87 2.79
N ALA A 588 25.36 17.50 2.22
CA ALA A 588 26.43 18.06 3.02
C ALA A 588 25.86 19.09 4.01
N ARG A 589 25.96 18.80 5.30
CA ARG A 589 25.51 19.64 6.44
C ARG A 589 23.98 19.79 6.56
N GLU A 590 23.18 19.06 5.81
CA GLU A 590 21.72 19.09 5.90
C GLU A 590 21.12 17.68 5.76
N GLY A 591 20.09 17.40 6.56
CA GLY A 591 19.18 16.28 6.37
C GLY A 591 17.81 16.78 5.88
N TRP A 592 17.26 16.12 4.87
CA TRP A 592 15.93 16.40 4.31
C TRP A 592 15.00 15.25 4.66
N ALA A 593 14.23 15.39 5.72
CA ALA A 593 13.38 14.33 6.25
C ALA A 593 11.93 14.49 5.79
N VAL A 594 11.40 13.42 5.23
CA VAL A 594 9.97 13.32 4.87
C VAL A 594 9.17 12.89 6.09
N LYS A 595 8.09 13.59 6.36
CA LYS A 595 7.12 13.27 7.40
C LYS A 595 5.75 13.03 6.79
N ALA A 596 5.15 11.88 7.06
CA ALA A 596 3.74 11.62 6.80
C ALA A 596 2.93 11.57 8.10
N LEU A 597 1.66 11.94 8.03
CA LEU A 597 0.75 11.76 9.15
C LEU A 597 0.51 10.26 9.38
N PRO A 598 0.62 9.76 10.62
CA PRO A 598 0.13 8.43 10.93
C PRO A 598 -1.39 8.44 10.84
N ALA A 599 -1.92 7.93 9.74
CA ALA A 599 -3.34 7.73 9.52
C ALA A 599 -3.59 6.27 9.18
N ALA A 600 -4.51 5.62 9.89
CA ALA A 600 -4.92 4.27 9.52
C ALA A 600 -5.74 4.33 8.23
N SER A 601 -5.36 3.52 7.26
CA SER A 601 -6.08 3.37 5.99
C SER A 601 -7.29 2.48 6.18
N CYS A 602 -8.36 3.00 6.79
CA CYS A 602 -9.56 2.24 7.09
C CYS A 602 -10.76 2.68 6.26
N GLY A 603 -11.57 1.71 5.87
CA GLY A 603 -12.90 1.94 5.30
C GLY A 603 -13.87 2.61 6.30
N PRO A 604 -15.08 2.93 5.83
CA PRO A 604 -16.11 3.54 6.68
C PRO A 604 -16.49 2.64 7.85
N LEU A 605 -16.95 3.28 8.94
CA LEU A 605 -17.46 2.54 10.10
C LEU A 605 -18.72 1.77 9.72
N LEU A 606 -18.68 0.47 9.88
CA LEU A 606 -19.82 -0.42 9.71
C LEU A 606 -20.51 -0.59 11.07
N TYR A 607 -21.74 -0.08 11.17
CA TYR A 607 -22.59 -0.17 12.34
C TYR A 607 -24.05 0.05 11.93
N SER A 608 -25.00 -0.67 12.50
CA SER A 608 -26.43 -0.57 12.13
C SER A 608 -27.31 0.13 13.16
N GLY A 609 -26.77 0.54 14.32
CA GLY A 609 -27.53 1.23 15.36
C GLY A 609 -27.70 2.73 15.11
N GLY A 610 -28.61 3.37 15.85
CA GLY A 610 -28.74 4.84 15.85
C GLY A 610 -27.64 5.48 16.70
N GLY A 611 -26.77 6.26 16.09
CA GLY A 611 -25.67 6.93 16.79
C GLY A 611 -24.31 6.23 16.61
N ARG A 612 -23.38 6.47 17.55
CA ARG A 612 -22.05 5.83 17.56
C ARG A 612 -22.10 4.54 18.38
N PRO A 613 -21.34 3.49 18.01
CA PRO A 613 -21.14 2.32 18.87
C PRO A 613 -20.33 2.68 20.10
N ASP A 614 -20.49 1.91 21.19
CA ASP A 614 -19.70 2.08 22.41
C ASP A 614 -18.22 1.74 22.19
N LEU A 615 -17.96 0.73 21.37
CA LEU A 615 -16.65 0.17 21.09
C LEU A 615 -16.46 -0.05 19.59
N VAL A 616 -15.21 0.02 19.13
CA VAL A 616 -14.84 -0.27 17.74
C VAL A 616 -13.80 -1.38 17.73
N ILE A 617 -13.97 -2.34 16.81
CA ILE A 617 -12.92 -3.28 16.43
C ILE A 617 -12.49 -3.03 15.00
N VAL A 618 -11.25 -3.34 14.71
CA VAL A 618 -10.69 -3.20 13.35
C VAL A 618 -10.16 -4.54 12.84
N SER A 619 -10.17 -4.74 11.51
CA SER A 619 -9.29 -5.72 10.90
C SER A 619 -8.16 -5.00 10.19
N ASP A 620 -6.92 -5.50 10.28
CA ASP A 620 -5.77 -5.00 9.55
C ASP A 620 -5.25 -6.09 8.61
N LEU A 621 -5.45 -5.88 7.32
CA LEU A 621 -5.32 -6.92 6.28
C LEU A 621 -4.83 -6.29 4.97
N PRO A 622 -3.98 -6.96 4.17
CA PRO A 622 -3.56 -6.44 2.87
C PRO A 622 -4.69 -6.52 1.84
N LEU A 623 -5.43 -5.42 1.66
CA LEU A 623 -6.59 -5.34 0.77
C LEU A 623 -6.21 -5.01 -0.68
N GLN A 624 -4.91 -4.94 -0.98
CA GLN A 624 -4.36 -4.73 -2.32
C GLN A 624 -3.29 -5.80 -2.62
N GLY A 625 -2.87 -5.91 -3.88
CA GLY A 625 -1.84 -6.86 -4.29
C GLY A 625 -2.32 -8.31 -4.40
N ILE A 626 -1.39 -9.26 -4.29
CA ILE A 626 -1.64 -10.69 -4.57
C ILE A 626 -2.59 -11.37 -3.57
N SER A 627 -2.66 -10.87 -2.35
CA SER A 627 -3.48 -11.47 -1.28
C SER A 627 -4.90 -10.90 -1.21
N HIS A 628 -5.24 -9.85 -1.98
CA HIS A 628 -6.47 -9.07 -1.83
C HIS A 628 -7.75 -9.93 -1.87
N VAL A 629 -7.82 -10.92 -2.75
CA VAL A 629 -9.02 -11.78 -2.87
C VAL A 629 -9.29 -12.57 -1.58
N ALA A 630 -8.24 -13.09 -0.94
CA ALA A 630 -8.33 -13.81 0.32
C ALA A 630 -8.71 -12.88 1.47
N THR A 631 -8.08 -11.72 1.53
CA THR A 631 -8.20 -10.78 2.66
C THR A 631 -9.47 -9.94 2.59
N GLU A 632 -9.99 -9.63 1.40
CA GLU A 632 -11.35 -9.10 1.23
C GLU A 632 -12.41 -10.09 1.74
N ALA A 633 -12.25 -11.38 1.44
CA ALA A 633 -13.15 -12.42 1.98
C ALA A 633 -13.05 -12.51 3.51
N MET A 634 -11.86 -12.31 4.09
CA MET A 634 -11.66 -12.25 5.55
C MET A 634 -12.37 -11.04 6.16
N ALA A 635 -12.19 -9.84 5.61
CA ALA A 635 -12.88 -8.63 6.06
C ALA A 635 -14.41 -8.76 5.96
N ALA A 636 -14.89 -9.34 4.87
CA ALA A 636 -16.32 -9.63 4.68
C ALA A 636 -16.85 -10.65 5.72
N ALA A 637 -16.06 -11.65 6.08
CA ALA A 637 -16.43 -12.64 7.09
C ALA A 637 -16.52 -12.01 8.50
N VAL A 638 -15.60 -11.12 8.86
CA VAL A 638 -15.69 -10.32 10.10
C VAL A 638 -16.96 -9.49 10.10
N ALA A 639 -17.23 -8.74 9.02
CA ALA A 639 -18.45 -7.93 8.87
C ALA A 639 -19.72 -8.77 8.97
N PHE A 640 -19.71 -9.98 8.40
CA PHE A 640 -20.83 -10.91 8.45
C PHE A 640 -21.11 -11.37 9.88
N VAL A 641 -20.10 -11.74 10.65
CA VAL A 641 -20.25 -12.12 12.08
C VAL A 641 -20.87 -10.98 12.89
N LEU A 642 -20.39 -9.74 12.73
CA LEU A 642 -20.98 -8.60 13.43
C LEU A 642 -22.44 -8.36 13.04
N LYS A 643 -22.79 -8.51 11.76
CA LYS A 643 -24.19 -8.41 11.30
C LYS A 643 -25.06 -9.49 11.94
N GLN A 644 -24.59 -10.76 11.99
CA GLN A 644 -25.31 -11.84 12.67
C GLN A 644 -25.49 -11.57 14.17
N ARG A 645 -24.54 -10.91 14.82
CA ARG A 645 -24.58 -10.50 16.23
C ARG A 645 -25.32 -9.15 16.43
N HIS A 646 -25.93 -8.58 15.38
CA HIS A 646 -26.60 -7.27 15.42
C HIS A 646 -25.71 -6.16 16.00
N PHE A 647 -24.39 -6.23 15.74
CA PHE A 647 -23.41 -5.27 16.25
C PHE A 647 -23.39 -5.14 17.78
N THR A 648 -23.64 -6.23 18.50
CA THR A 648 -23.64 -6.28 19.96
C THR A 648 -22.73 -7.38 20.49
N ALA A 649 -22.15 -7.12 21.67
CA ALA A 649 -21.36 -8.07 22.42
C ALA A 649 -21.64 -7.87 23.93
N GLY A 650 -22.46 -8.72 24.53
CA GLY A 650 -22.98 -8.52 25.88
C GLY A 650 -23.78 -7.22 25.98
N ASN A 651 -23.36 -6.32 26.86
CA ASN A 651 -24.00 -5.01 27.05
C ASN A 651 -23.41 -3.89 26.18
N HIS A 652 -22.46 -4.22 25.31
CA HIS A 652 -21.78 -3.23 24.47
C HIS A 652 -22.27 -3.29 23.02
N THR A 653 -22.41 -2.13 22.42
CA THR A 653 -22.53 -2.00 20.96
C THR A 653 -21.15 -1.91 20.35
N VAL A 654 -20.93 -2.63 19.21
CA VAL A 654 -19.61 -2.77 18.60
C VAL A 654 -19.67 -2.39 17.12
N GLY A 655 -18.90 -1.38 16.74
CA GLY A 655 -18.66 -1.00 15.35
C GLY A 655 -17.45 -1.72 14.78
N TYR A 656 -17.34 -1.75 13.45
CA TYR A 656 -16.25 -2.39 12.74
C TYR A 656 -15.69 -1.50 11.63
N ARG A 657 -14.36 -1.46 11.49
CA ARG A 657 -13.68 -0.89 10.32
C ARG A 657 -12.75 -1.93 9.71
N SER A 658 -12.80 -2.08 8.40
CA SER A 658 -11.81 -2.83 7.63
C SER A 658 -10.68 -1.89 7.27
N CYS A 659 -9.46 -2.20 7.68
CA CYS A 659 -8.27 -1.40 7.44
C CYS A 659 -7.30 -2.17 6.54
N ASP A 660 -6.50 -1.42 5.78
CA ASP A 660 -5.58 -1.91 4.76
C ASP A 660 -4.14 -1.66 5.18
N ASP A 661 -3.37 -2.73 5.39
CA ASP A 661 -1.93 -2.69 5.71
C ASP A 661 -1.03 -2.80 4.47
N SER A 662 -1.64 -2.81 3.27
CA SER A 662 -0.93 -2.95 2.00
C SER A 662 -0.84 -1.65 1.22
N THR A 663 0.10 -1.63 0.28
CA THR A 663 0.20 -0.60 -0.76
C THR A 663 0.25 -1.27 -2.12
N PRO A 664 -0.17 -0.60 -3.20
CA PRO A 664 -0.01 -1.12 -4.56
C PRO A 664 1.45 -1.45 -4.89
N GLN A 665 2.38 -0.72 -4.28
CA GLN A 665 3.82 -0.84 -4.47
C GLN A 665 4.38 -2.12 -3.85
N ALA A 666 3.96 -2.44 -2.64
CA ALA A 666 4.45 -3.62 -1.93
C ALA A 666 3.88 -4.93 -2.48
N GLY A 667 2.81 -4.88 -3.29
CA GLY A 667 2.14 -6.07 -3.81
C GLY A 667 1.47 -6.96 -2.75
N GLY A 668 1.55 -6.55 -1.49
CA GLY A 668 1.05 -7.22 -0.29
C GLY A 668 1.09 -6.24 0.87
N PHE A 669 1.39 -6.72 2.09
CA PHE A 669 1.56 -5.84 3.26
C PHE A 669 2.72 -4.85 3.06
N ASP A 670 2.59 -3.66 3.64
CA ASP A 670 3.62 -2.65 3.67
C ASP A 670 4.12 -2.42 5.10
N PHE A 671 5.43 -2.52 5.29
CA PHE A 671 6.06 -2.47 6.61
C PHE A 671 5.76 -1.16 7.38
N GLU A 672 5.80 -0.03 6.67
CA GLU A 672 5.59 1.29 7.25
C GLU A 672 4.12 1.51 7.57
N LYS A 673 3.23 1.04 6.68
CA LYS A 673 1.80 1.14 6.84
C LYS A 673 1.28 0.29 8.00
N CYS A 674 1.80 -0.94 8.21
CA CYS A 674 1.53 -1.75 9.41
C CYS A 674 1.84 -0.95 10.69
N GLY A 675 3.01 -0.30 10.74
CA GLY A 675 3.42 0.51 11.89
C GLY A 675 2.55 1.74 12.09
N THR A 676 2.18 2.41 11.01
CA THR A 676 1.35 3.63 11.02
C THR A 676 -0.08 3.30 11.43
N ASN A 677 -0.67 2.24 10.89
CA ASN A 677 -1.98 1.73 11.27
C ASN A 677 -2.01 1.39 12.77
N ALA A 678 -1.04 0.60 13.25
CA ALA A 678 -0.97 0.20 14.65
C ALA A 678 -0.88 1.40 15.61
N LYS A 679 -0.13 2.45 15.23
CA LYS A 679 -0.04 3.69 16.02
C LYS A 679 -1.37 4.43 16.06
N ALA A 680 -2.07 4.51 14.93
CA ALA A 680 -3.38 5.14 14.88
C ALA A 680 -4.40 4.36 15.74
N TYR A 681 -4.37 3.01 15.70
CA TYR A 681 -5.23 2.19 16.58
C TYR A 681 -4.89 2.38 18.06
N ALA A 682 -3.61 2.37 18.40
CA ALA A 682 -3.16 2.55 19.79
C ALA A 682 -3.57 3.90 20.37
N ALA A 683 -3.54 4.95 19.54
CA ALA A 683 -3.89 6.31 19.92
C ALA A 683 -5.39 6.54 20.06
N ASN A 684 -6.25 5.77 19.37
CA ASN A 684 -7.70 5.92 19.43
C ASN A 684 -8.31 5.04 20.55
N PRO A 685 -8.82 5.59 21.67
CA PRO A 685 -9.35 4.81 22.78
C PRO A 685 -10.64 4.02 22.45
N GLU A 686 -11.39 4.41 21.42
CA GLU A 686 -12.60 3.69 20.97
C GLU A 686 -12.26 2.34 20.34
N ILE A 687 -11.04 2.19 19.75
CA ILE A 687 -10.59 0.92 19.20
C ILE A 687 -10.10 0.02 20.33
N VAL A 688 -10.83 -1.06 20.56
CA VAL A 688 -10.56 -1.98 21.66
C VAL A 688 -9.96 -3.33 21.25
N GLY A 689 -9.97 -3.66 19.95
CA GLY A 689 -9.42 -4.93 19.46
C GLY A 689 -9.08 -4.89 17.99
N VAL A 690 -8.05 -5.67 17.60
CA VAL A 690 -7.56 -5.80 16.23
C VAL A 690 -7.65 -7.26 15.79
N ILE A 691 -8.27 -7.51 14.64
CA ILE A 691 -8.28 -8.81 13.95
C ILE A 691 -7.26 -8.74 12.81
N GLY A 692 -6.13 -9.37 12.98
CA GLY A 692 -5.02 -9.27 12.03
C GLY A 692 -3.66 -9.46 12.73
N ALA A 693 -2.53 -9.17 12.06
CA ALA A 693 -2.48 -9.00 10.62
C ALA A 693 -2.58 -10.36 9.88
N TYR A 694 -2.59 -10.29 8.54
CA TYR A 694 -2.52 -11.49 7.69
C TYR A 694 -1.10 -12.05 7.65
N ASP A 695 -0.11 -11.17 7.63
CA ASP A 695 1.30 -11.52 7.55
C ASP A 695 1.99 -11.49 8.91
N SER A 696 2.93 -12.41 9.12
CA SER A 696 3.67 -12.53 10.39
C SER A 696 4.62 -11.35 10.66
N PHE A 697 5.17 -10.73 9.61
CA PHE A 697 6.05 -9.57 9.76
C PHE A 697 5.26 -8.33 10.19
N CYS A 698 4.12 -8.09 9.55
CA CYS A 698 3.18 -7.03 9.94
C CYS A 698 2.74 -7.22 11.40
N SER A 699 2.26 -8.42 11.78
CA SER A 699 1.91 -8.73 13.18
C SER A 699 3.04 -8.41 14.16
N GLY A 700 4.29 -8.70 13.77
CA GLY A 700 5.44 -8.42 14.63
C GLY A 700 5.67 -6.93 14.92
N ILE A 701 5.35 -6.07 13.97
CA ILE A 701 5.40 -4.61 14.10
C ILE A 701 4.24 -4.12 14.95
N GLU A 702 3.02 -4.54 14.60
CA GLU A 702 1.81 -4.14 15.29
C GLU A 702 1.80 -4.53 16.76
N ILE A 703 2.22 -5.76 17.10
CA ILE A 703 2.34 -6.22 18.48
C ILE A 703 3.22 -5.26 19.29
N ARG A 704 4.37 -4.82 18.74
CA ARG A 704 5.27 -3.88 19.42
C ARG A 704 4.57 -2.56 19.79
N VAL A 705 3.78 -2.04 18.87
CA VAL A 705 3.07 -0.76 19.05
C VAL A 705 1.87 -0.94 19.99
N THR A 706 1.05 -1.95 19.73
CA THR A 706 -0.21 -2.18 20.46
C THR A 706 0.00 -2.68 21.88
N SER A 707 1.10 -3.42 22.16
CA SER A 707 1.47 -3.84 23.53
C SER A 707 1.87 -2.66 24.43
N ARG A 708 2.33 -1.54 23.84
CA ARG A 708 2.73 -0.32 24.54
C ARG A 708 1.57 0.67 24.74
N ALA A 709 0.42 0.41 24.12
CA ALA A 709 -0.76 1.28 24.26
C ALA A 709 -1.23 1.35 25.72
N PRO A 710 -1.84 2.47 26.17
CA PRO A 710 -2.47 2.56 27.48
C PRO A 710 -3.59 1.51 27.60
N GLY A 711 -3.36 0.48 28.45
CA GLY A 711 -4.09 -0.77 28.43
C GLY A 711 -3.78 -1.51 27.12
N PRO A 712 -2.88 -2.51 27.12
CA PRO A 712 -2.41 -3.15 25.89
C PRO A 712 -3.56 -3.53 24.96
N LEU A 713 -3.54 -3.04 23.70
CA LEU A 713 -4.61 -3.24 22.73
C LEU A 713 -4.62 -4.70 22.25
N PRO A 714 -5.64 -5.51 22.52
CA PRO A 714 -5.69 -6.91 22.14
C PRO A 714 -5.66 -7.14 20.64
N MET A 715 -4.91 -8.14 20.21
CA MET A 715 -4.84 -8.59 18.83
C MET A 715 -5.15 -10.07 18.71
N ILE A 716 -5.91 -10.47 17.71
CA ILE A 716 -6.20 -11.85 17.36
C ILE A 716 -5.94 -12.10 15.87
N SER A 717 -4.95 -12.93 15.55
CA SER A 717 -4.62 -13.21 14.15
C SER A 717 -5.29 -14.48 13.63
N PRO A 718 -5.90 -14.40 12.45
CA PRO A 718 -6.49 -15.54 11.76
C PRO A 718 -5.52 -16.30 10.85
N ALA A 719 -4.29 -15.79 10.60
CA ALA A 719 -3.46 -16.30 9.50
C ALA A 719 -1.98 -16.50 9.84
N THR A 720 -1.43 -15.85 10.87
CA THR A 720 0.02 -15.83 11.11
C THR A 720 0.53 -17.03 11.90
N THR A 721 1.52 -17.71 11.37
CA THR A 721 2.05 -18.99 11.90
C THR A 721 3.42 -18.87 12.57
N TYR A 722 4.19 -17.81 12.28
CA TYR A 722 5.55 -17.64 12.76
C TYR A 722 5.64 -17.69 14.30
N LEU A 723 6.51 -18.58 14.82
CA LEU A 723 6.63 -18.81 16.25
C LEU A 723 7.10 -17.58 17.03
N GLY A 724 8.04 -16.82 16.48
CA GLY A 724 8.64 -15.66 17.14
C GLY A 724 7.67 -14.53 17.52
N LEU A 725 6.40 -14.62 17.11
CA LEU A 725 5.35 -13.69 17.55
C LEU A 725 4.97 -13.89 19.03
N THR A 726 5.12 -15.10 19.53
CA THR A 726 4.59 -15.51 20.84
C THR A 726 5.66 -16.11 21.77
N ARG A 727 6.64 -16.80 21.24
CA ARG A 727 7.68 -17.46 22.03
C ARG A 727 9.04 -17.50 21.34
N ALA A 728 10.11 -17.65 22.11
CA ALA A 728 11.44 -17.93 21.60
C ALA A 728 11.60 -19.42 21.30
N GLY A 729 12.42 -19.77 20.32
CA GLY A 729 12.70 -21.14 19.97
C GLY A 729 13.51 -21.25 18.67
N PRO A 730 13.67 -22.47 18.12
CA PRO A 730 14.28 -22.65 16.81
C PRO A 730 13.61 -21.75 15.73
N GLY A 731 14.40 -21.16 14.85
CA GLY A 731 13.93 -20.21 13.85
C GLY A 731 13.62 -18.81 14.35
N THR A 732 13.71 -18.54 15.68
CA THR A 732 13.52 -17.21 16.23
C THR A 732 14.85 -16.53 16.54
N ARG A 733 14.88 -15.20 16.49
CA ARG A 733 16.09 -14.41 16.74
C ARG A 733 16.29 -14.13 18.22
N PRO A 734 17.54 -14.06 18.70
CA PRO A 734 17.82 -13.62 20.06
C PRO A 734 17.21 -12.23 20.33
N GLY A 735 16.48 -12.09 21.43
CA GLY A 735 15.87 -10.80 21.81
C GLY A 735 14.57 -10.44 21.11
N GLU A 736 14.09 -11.23 20.15
CA GLU A 736 12.90 -10.93 19.34
C GLU A 736 11.63 -10.73 20.18
N LEU A 737 11.40 -11.53 21.20
CA LEU A 737 10.26 -11.34 22.10
C LEU A 737 10.35 -10.04 22.91
N ARG A 738 11.55 -9.67 23.36
CA ARG A 738 11.76 -8.40 24.04
C ARG A 738 11.52 -7.20 23.10
N PHE A 739 11.85 -7.38 21.83
CA PHE A 739 11.51 -6.40 20.79
C PHE A 739 10.00 -6.22 20.66
N ARG A 740 9.24 -7.33 20.56
CA ARG A 740 7.78 -7.29 20.33
C ARG A 740 7.01 -6.86 21.58
N TYR A 741 7.46 -7.26 22.75
CA TYR A 741 6.84 -6.95 24.05
C TYR A 741 7.80 -6.18 24.97
N PRO A 742 8.11 -4.92 24.64
CA PRO A 742 9.10 -4.15 25.40
C PRO A 742 8.70 -3.85 26.85
N THR A 743 7.40 -3.86 27.15
CA THR A 743 6.85 -3.72 28.51
C THR A 743 6.69 -5.06 29.22
N GLY A 744 6.82 -6.19 28.49
CA GLY A 744 6.50 -7.51 28.99
C GLY A 744 5.02 -7.90 28.86
N ASP A 745 4.14 -6.94 28.56
CA ASP A 745 2.70 -7.18 28.44
C ASP A 745 2.36 -7.93 27.16
N ARG A 746 1.66 -9.04 27.30
CA ARG A 746 1.21 -9.89 26.20
C ARG A 746 -0.20 -9.51 25.77
N ASN A 747 -0.38 -9.17 24.50
CA ASN A 747 -1.65 -8.70 23.93
C ASN A 747 -2.08 -9.41 22.65
N TYR A 748 -1.40 -10.49 22.29
CA TYR A 748 -1.60 -11.19 21.01
C TYR A 748 -1.99 -12.65 21.24
N VAL A 749 -2.95 -13.13 20.43
CA VAL A 749 -3.33 -14.53 20.29
C VAL A 749 -3.53 -14.88 18.83
N ARG A 750 -3.53 -16.18 18.48
CA ARG A 750 -3.83 -16.65 17.12
C ARG A 750 -4.75 -17.85 17.11
N VAL A 751 -5.65 -17.91 16.10
CA VAL A 751 -6.59 -19.04 15.94
C VAL A 751 -6.11 -20.09 14.94
N ILE A 752 -4.92 -19.94 14.38
CA ILE A 752 -4.27 -20.87 13.47
C ILE A 752 -3.10 -21.58 14.15
N ALA A 753 -2.77 -22.81 13.70
CA ALA A 753 -1.65 -23.56 14.22
C ALA A 753 -0.33 -22.84 13.90
N ALA A 754 0.52 -22.63 14.90
CA ALA A 754 1.86 -22.08 14.69
C ALA A 754 2.81 -23.13 14.09
N ASP A 755 3.92 -22.67 13.50
CA ASP A 755 4.89 -23.49 12.74
C ASP A 755 5.38 -24.72 13.51
N HIS A 756 5.59 -24.64 14.83
CA HIS A 756 6.00 -25.79 15.64
C HIS A 756 4.92 -26.89 15.70
N LEU A 757 3.62 -26.53 15.63
CA LEU A 757 2.51 -27.47 15.55
C LEU A 757 2.43 -28.10 14.17
N GLN A 758 2.70 -27.34 13.10
CA GLN A 758 2.74 -27.83 11.73
C GLN A 758 3.86 -28.87 11.57
N ALA A 759 5.08 -28.55 11.95
CA ALA A 759 6.20 -29.49 11.90
C ALA A 759 5.96 -30.74 12.78
N THR A 760 5.25 -30.59 13.92
CA THR A 760 4.81 -31.71 14.74
C THR A 760 3.85 -32.63 14.00
N ALA A 761 2.89 -32.05 13.26
CA ALA A 761 1.94 -32.82 12.45
C ALA A 761 2.67 -33.56 11.31
N ASP A 762 3.67 -32.96 10.69
CA ASP A 762 4.50 -33.62 9.67
C ASP A 762 5.27 -34.83 10.23
N ALA A 763 5.82 -34.73 11.44
CA ALA A 763 6.44 -35.85 12.10
C ALA A 763 5.42 -36.96 12.50
N GLN A 764 4.20 -36.56 12.90
CA GLN A 764 3.09 -37.49 13.13
C GLN A 764 2.68 -38.21 11.84
N LEU A 765 2.62 -37.46 10.71
CA LEU A 765 2.36 -38.02 9.38
C LEU A 765 3.42 -39.08 9.04
N ALA A 766 4.69 -38.75 9.17
CA ALA A 766 5.80 -39.68 8.91
C ALA A 766 5.64 -40.97 9.72
N LYS A 767 5.28 -40.86 11.02
CA LYS A 767 5.00 -42.01 11.88
C LYS A 767 3.79 -42.83 11.42
N GLN A 768 2.69 -42.18 11.00
CA GLN A 768 1.47 -42.83 10.48
C GLN A 768 1.72 -43.53 9.14
N LEU A 769 2.60 -42.98 8.30
CA LEU A 769 3.07 -43.60 7.06
C LEU A 769 4.03 -44.80 7.34
N ARG A 770 4.36 -45.04 8.61
CA ARG A 770 5.27 -46.12 9.05
C ARG A 770 6.69 -45.96 8.50
N LEU A 771 7.11 -44.72 8.27
CA LEU A 771 8.47 -44.45 7.83
C LEU A 771 9.46 -44.88 8.96
N LYS A 772 10.57 -45.50 8.54
CA LYS A 772 11.60 -45.98 9.48
C LYS A 772 12.68 -44.93 9.69
N ARG A 773 13.07 -44.25 8.60
CA ARG A 773 14.17 -43.30 8.58
C ARG A 773 13.86 -42.10 7.68
N VAL A 774 13.75 -40.92 8.24
CA VAL A 774 13.48 -39.66 7.50
C VAL A 774 14.74 -38.84 7.40
N PHE A 775 15.04 -38.36 6.21
CA PHE A 775 16.07 -37.36 5.97
C PHE A 775 15.47 -35.96 6.02
N ILE A 776 16.11 -35.01 6.73
CA ILE A 776 15.61 -33.64 6.88
C ILE A 776 16.39 -32.71 5.95
N LEU A 777 15.70 -31.95 5.15
CA LEU A 777 16.25 -30.87 4.33
C LEU A 777 15.67 -29.54 4.77
N ASP A 778 16.48 -28.48 4.77
CA ASP A 778 16.09 -27.10 4.95
C ASP A 778 16.69 -26.21 3.86
N ASP A 779 16.14 -25.01 3.62
CA ASP A 779 16.61 -24.08 2.59
C ASP A 779 17.46 -22.92 3.14
N ASN A 780 17.94 -23.03 4.36
CA ASN A 780 18.70 -21.98 5.06
C ASN A 780 17.92 -20.66 5.29
N GLN A 781 16.60 -20.63 5.10
CA GLN A 781 15.77 -19.45 5.39
C GLN A 781 15.41 -19.31 6.88
N ASN A 782 15.95 -20.19 7.71
CA ASN A 782 15.83 -20.17 9.18
C ASN A 782 14.38 -20.17 9.70
N SER A 783 13.51 -20.96 9.04
CA SER A 783 12.10 -21.12 9.48
C SER A 783 11.96 -21.89 10.81
N GLY A 784 12.96 -22.70 11.17
CA GLY A 784 12.98 -23.58 12.35
C GLY A 784 12.10 -24.81 12.22
N LEU A 785 11.39 -25.01 11.10
CA LEU A 785 10.53 -26.17 10.85
C LEU A 785 11.31 -27.51 10.91
N ASP A 786 12.53 -27.51 10.38
CA ASP A 786 13.44 -28.66 10.40
C ASP A 786 13.77 -29.11 11.83
N GLU A 787 14.07 -28.18 12.73
CA GLU A 787 14.39 -28.46 14.11
C GLU A 787 13.17 -28.90 14.91
N TYR A 788 11.99 -28.30 14.69
CA TYR A 788 10.74 -28.75 15.32
C TYR A 788 10.33 -30.14 14.82
N PHE A 789 10.48 -30.40 13.52
CA PHE A 789 10.27 -31.73 12.97
C PHE A 789 11.22 -32.74 13.66
N ARG A 790 12.52 -32.42 13.81
CA ARG A 790 13.53 -33.27 14.49
C ARG A 790 13.13 -33.56 15.93
N ARG A 791 12.73 -32.56 16.70
CA ARG A 791 12.30 -32.73 18.11
C ARG A 791 11.07 -33.62 18.20
N ALA A 792 10.05 -33.36 17.36
CA ALA A 792 8.86 -34.20 17.31
C ALA A 792 9.17 -35.63 16.87
N ALA A 793 10.00 -35.84 15.86
CA ALA A 793 10.44 -37.13 15.37
C ALA A 793 11.16 -37.93 16.46
N THR A 794 12.04 -37.29 17.24
CA THR A 794 12.76 -37.90 18.36
C THR A 794 11.78 -38.36 19.44
N LYS A 795 10.83 -37.52 19.88
CA LYS A 795 9.80 -37.90 20.86
C LYS A 795 8.89 -39.03 20.36
N LEU A 796 8.58 -39.05 19.05
CA LEU A 796 7.79 -40.09 18.41
C LEU A 796 8.60 -41.38 18.13
N ARG A 797 9.89 -41.40 18.47
CA ARG A 797 10.82 -42.51 18.19
C ARG A 797 10.85 -42.87 16.69
N LEU A 798 10.88 -41.82 15.84
CA LEU A 798 11.07 -41.93 14.39
C LEU A 798 12.58 -41.86 14.10
N GLY A 799 13.10 -42.77 13.30
CA GLY A 799 14.52 -42.77 12.92
C GLY A 799 14.85 -41.60 12.02
N LEU A 800 16.00 -40.97 12.25
CA LEU A 800 16.52 -39.92 11.38
C LEU A 800 17.69 -40.46 10.57
N ALA A 801 17.64 -40.31 9.25
CA ALA A 801 18.66 -40.73 8.30
C ALA A 801 19.79 -39.70 8.14
N GLY A 802 19.54 -38.48 8.53
CA GLY A 802 20.44 -37.33 8.43
C GLY A 802 19.72 -36.02 8.21
N SER A 803 20.52 -34.96 8.17
CA SER A 803 19.99 -33.61 7.80
C SER A 803 21.05 -32.78 7.07
N THR A 804 20.59 -31.86 6.22
CA THR A 804 21.44 -30.87 5.56
C THR A 804 20.59 -29.81 4.92
N SER A 805 21.17 -28.68 4.61
CA SER A 805 20.49 -27.63 3.82
C SER A 805 20.70 -27.86 2.32
N TRP A 806 19.79 -27.34 1.50
CA TRP A 806 20.00 -27.21 0.05
C TRP A 806 20.29 -25.76 -0.36
N ASP A 807 21.07 -25.56 -1.40
CA ASP A 807 21.35 -24.25 -1.96
C ASP A 807 20.24 -23.85 -2.94
N PRO A 808 19.44 -22.78 -2.66
CA PRO A 808 18.37 -22.32 -3.55
C PRO A 808 18.84 -21.99 -4.99
N HIS A 809 20.13 -21.70 -5.18
CA HIS A 809 20.71 -21.28 -6.47
C HIS A 809 21.43 -22.43 -7.20
N ALA A 810 21.41 -23.65 -6.65
CA ALA A 810 22.08 -24.78 -7.29
C ALA A 810 21.47 -25.09 -8.67
N ALA A 811 22.34 -25.30 -9.66
CA ALA A 811 21.91 -25.69 -11.00
C ALA A 811 21.21 -27.06 -11.03
N ASN A 812 21.53 -27.97 -10.09
CA ASN A 812 20.86 -29.25 -9.85
C ASN A 812 21.19 -29.82 -8.47
N TYR A 813 20.39 -30.79 -8.03
CA TYR A 813 20.53 -31.45 -6.71
C TYR A 813 20.92 -32.94 -6.82
N ARG A 814 21.38 -33.40 -7.96
CA ARG A 814 21.72 -34.84 -8.19
C ARG A 814 22.71 -35.39 -7.19
N ARG A 815 23.72 -34.61 -6.76
CA ARG A 815 24.71 -35.03 -5.76
C ARG A 815 24.05 -35.15 -4.39
N LEU A 816 23.18 -34.23 -4.02
CA LEU A 816 22.40 -34.23 -2.79
C LEU A 816 21.46 -35.46 -2.77
N ALA A 817 20.72 -35.68 -3.84
CA ALA A 817 19.77 -36.77 -3.99
C ALA A 817 20.48 -38.15 -3.82
N ARG A 818 21.65 -38.35 -4.44
CA ARG A 818 22.48 -39.54 -4.27
C ARG A 818 23.03 -39.72 -2.85
N ARG A 819 23.29 -38.62 -2.12
CA ARG A 819 23.69 -38.69 -0.71
C ARG A 819 22.52 -39.19 0.15
N ILE A 820 21.31 -38.74 -0.14
CA ILE A 820 20.08 -39.14 0.56
C ILE A 820 19.77 -40.62 0.26
N GLU A 821 19.87 -41.03 -1.01
CA GLU A 821 19.73 -42.44 -1.42
C GLU A 821 20.61 -43.36 -0.60
N ARG A 822 21.92 -43.05 -0.41
CA ARG A 822 22.86 -43.82 0.39
C ARG A 822 22.60 -43.84 1.89
N SER A 823 21.68 -43.01 2.36
CA SER A 823 21.32 -42.95 3.78
C SER A 823 20.21 -43.90 4.18
N ASP A 824 19.70 -44.72 3.23
CA ASP A 824 18.56 -45.59 3.38
C ASP A 824 17.32 -44.91 3.97
N ALA A 825 17.09 -43.64 3.57
CA ALA A 825 15.89 -42.89 3.95
C ALA A 825 14.68 -43.38 3.17
N ASP A 826 13.59 -43.70 3.84
CA ASP A 826 12.29 -44.03 3.23
C ASP A 826 11.33 -42.84 3.22
N GLY A 827 11.77 -41.70 3.76
CA GLY A 827 11.09 -40.40 3.66
C GLY A 827 12.05 -39.23 3.69
N VAL A 828 11.64 -38.10 3.09
CA VAL A 828 12.35 -36.81 3.13
C VAL A 828 11.39 -35.73 3.57
N PHE A 829 11.74 -34.98 4.60
CA PHE A 829 11.07 -33.77 5.01
C PHE A 829 11.76 -32.56 4.38
N LEU A 830 11.00 -31.70 3.73
CA LEU A 830 11.46 -30.51 2.99
C LEU A 830 11.08 -29.24 3.76
N GLY A 831 11.83 -28.86 4.78
CA GLY A 831 11.56 -27.72 5.65
C GLY A 831 11.95 -26.38 5.02
N GLY A 832 11.29 -25.96 3.94
CA GLY A 832 11.59 -24.70 3.26
C GLY A 832 10.48 -24.28 2.29
N TYR A 833 10.86 -23.52 1.25
CA TYR A 833 9.92 -22.88 0.35
C TYR A 833 10.07 -23.31 -1.11
N GLN A 834 8.96 -23.31 -1.86
CA GLN A 834 8.93 -23.61 -3.29
C GLN A 834 9.86 -22.67 -4.09
N PHE A 835 9.88 -21.38 -3.78
CA PHE A 835 10.71 -20.38 -4.46
C PHE A 835 12.21 -20.59 -4.22
N SER A 836 12.61 -21.34 -3.21
CA SER A 836 13.99 -21.81 -2.97
C SER A 836 14.39 -22.96 -3.92
N ASN A 837 13.92 -22.91 -5.19
CA ASN A 837 14.18 -23.93 -6.23
C ASN A 837 13.59 -25.33 -5.90
N GLY A 838 12.52 -25.37 -5.11
CA GLY A 838 11.90 -26.58 -4.59
C GLY A 838 11.41 -27.53 -5.67
N ALA A 839 10.87 -27.03 -6.79
CA ALA A 839 10.42 -27.86 -7.90
C ALA A 839 11.57 -28.67 -8.55
N ARG A 840 12.75 -28.07 -8.71
CA ARG A 840 13.94 -28.74 -9.19
C ARG A 840 14.46 -29.78 -8.18
N LEU A 841 14.46 -29.39 -6.91
CA LEU A 841 14.83 -30.30 -5.80
C LEU A 841 13.97 -31.56 -5.84
N ILE A 842 12.64 -31.43 -5.93
CA ILE A 842 11.69 -32.55 -6.01
C ILE A 842 11.99 -33.43 -7.25
N ARG A 843 12.25 -32.85 -8.42
CA ARG A 843 12.61 -33.65 -9.62
C ARG A 843 13.87 -34.50 -9.41
N ASP A 844 14.92 -33.89 -8.90
CA ASP A 844 16.20 -34.57 -8.72
C ASP A 844 16.12 -35.62 -7.61
N LEU A 845 15.34 -35.37 -6.53
CA LEU A 845 15.03 -36.34 -5.49
C LEU A 845 14.24 -37.52 -6.07
N ARG A 846 13.17 -37.30 -6.81
CA ARG A 846 12.38 -38.36 -7.44
C ARG A 846 13.18 -39.18 -8.43
N ALA A 847 14.09 -38.57 -9.18
CA ALA A 847 14.97 -39.27 -10.14
C ALA A 847 15.94 -40.24 -9.46
N ALA A 848 16.40 -39.95 -8.23
CA ALA A 848 17.32 -40.78 -7.49
C ALA A 848 16.63 -41.78 -6.57
N LEU A 849 15.60 -41.34 -5.85
CA LEU A 849 14.95 -42.09 -4.77
C LEU A 849 13.74 -42.90 -5.23
N GLY A 850 13.23 -42.65 -6.45
CA GLY A 850 12.03 -43.29 -6.97
C GLY A 850 10.72 -42.73 -6.42
N PRO A 851 9.56 -43.26 -6.89
CA PRO A 851 8.24 -42.80 -6.49
C PRO A 851 7.82 -43.21 -5.08
N ASP A 852 8.39 -44.26 -4.53
CA ASP A 852 7.96 -44.90 -3.25
C ASP A 852 8.47 -44.15 -2.01
N VAL A 853 9.55 -43.37 -2.11
CA VAL A 853 10.04 -42.57 -1.00
C VAL A 853 9.08 -41.43 -0.70
N ALA A 854 8.60 -41.34 0.54
CA ALA A 854 7.66 -40.29 0.93
C ALA A 854 8.35 -38.91 0.94
N LEU A 855 7.83 -37.94 0.21
CA LEU A 855 8.24 -36.52 0.31
C LEU A 855 7.17 -35.79 1.09
N ILE A 856 7.56 -35.07 2.14
CA ILE A 856 6.68 -34.29 3.02
C ILE A 856 7.20 -32.84 2.99
N ALA A 857 6.34 -31.88 2.70
CA ALA A 857 6.67 -30.46 2.65
C ALA A 857 5.61 -29.62 3.36
N PRO A 858 5.97 -28.46 3.95
CA PRO A 858 5.05 -27.51 4.54
C PRO A 858 4.34 -26.68 3.46
N ASP A 859 3.45 -25.79 3.90
CA ASP A 859 2.72 -24.82 3.07
C ASP A 859 3.60 -23.82 2.31
N GLY A 860 4.87 -23.67 2.68
CA GLY A 860 5.87 -22.96 1.87
C GLY A 860 6.01 -23.47 0.43
N PHE A 861 5.46 -24.66 0.12
CA PHE A 861 5.40 -25.23 -1.23
C PHE A 861 4.09 -24.93 -1.99
N ILE A 862 3.23 -24.08 -1.47
CA ILE A 862 2.03 -23.56 -2.12
C ILE A 862 2.39 -22.24 -2.84
N PRO A 863 1.81 -21.94 -4.05
CA PRO A 863 0.66 -22.56 -4.73
C PRO A 863 1.01 -23.84 -5.52
N LEU A 864 0.18 -24.88 -5.39
CA LEU A 864 0.42 -26.20 -5.99
C LEU A 864 0.37 -26.25 -7.51
N PRO A 865 -0.50 -25.50 -8.24
CA PRO A 865 -0.48 -25.51 -9.70
C PRO A 865 0.86 -25.13 -10.32
N GLU A 866 1.57 -24.16 -9.71
CA GLU A 866 2.90 -23.73 -10.14
C GLU A 866 3.93 -24.80 -9.86
N LEU A 867 3.90 -25.39 -8.65
CA LEU A 867 4.76 -26.51 -8.29
C LEU A 867 4.57 -27.70 -9.22
N ILE A 868 3.31 -28.11 -9.48
CA ILE A 868 2.98 -29.22 -10.35
C ILE A 868 3.45 -28.96 -11.79
N ARG A 869 3.23 -27.74 -12.29
CA ARG A 869 3.72 -27.35 -13.64
C ARG A 869 5.26 -27.43 -13.71
N ALA A 870 5.95 -26.95 -12.71
CA ALA A 870 7.41 -26.89 -12.68
C ALA A 870 8.07 -28.25 -12.39
N ALA A 871 7.51 -29.08 -11.52
CA ALA A 871 8.05 -30.38 -11.15
C ALA A 871 7.52 -31.55 -12.03
N GLY A 872 6.42 -31.34 -12.77
CA GLY A 872 5.79 -32.38 -13.61
C GLY A 872 5.31 -33.56 -12.78
N SER A 873 5.42 -34.77 -13.36
CA SER A 873 5.04 -36.03 -12.68
C SER A 873 5.82 -36.30 -11.40
N SER A 874 6.96 -35.64 -11.19
CA SER A 874 7.77 -35.79 -9.96
C SER A 874 7.05 -35.24 -8.72
N ALA A 875 6.06 -34.36 -8.88
CA ALA A 875 5.23 -33.85 -7.79
C ALA A 875 4.20 -34.89 -7.28
N ASN A 876 3.88 -35.92 -8.09
CA ASN A 876 2.87 -36.90 -7.69
C ASN A 876 3.27 -37.61 -6.40
N GLY A 877 2.29 -37.77 -5.50
CA GLY A 877 2.47 -38.43 -4.22
C GLY A 877 3.15 -37.56 -3.15
N LEU A 878 3.52 -36.32 -3.45
CA LEU A 878 4.04 -35.37 -2.46
C LEU A 878 2.95 -35.04 -1.44
N TYR A 879 3.30 -35.09 -0.17
CA TYR A 879 2.45 -34.63 0.93
C TYR A 879 2.76 -33.18 1.25
N ILE A 880 1.70 -32.37 1.36
CA ILE A 880 1.80 -30.94 1.72
C ILE A 880 1.00 -30.70 2.99
N SER A 881 1.63 -30.21 4.02
CA SER A 881 0.93 -29.76 5.22
C SER A 881 0.51 -28.30 5.11
N LEU A 882 -0.67 -27.98 5.63
CA LEU A 882 -1.20 -26.64 5.73
C LEU A 882 -1.77 -26.44 7.13
N ALA A 883 -1.33 -25.40 7.82
CA ALA A 883 -1.92 -25.02 9.09
C ALA A 883 -3.40 -24.68 8.91
N GLY A 884 -4.27 -25.40 9.60
CA GLY A 884 -5.71 -25.14 9.56
C GLY A 884 -6.56 -26.36 9.12
N VAL A 885 -7.88 -26.11 9.11
CA VAL A 885 -8.93 -27.06 8.67
C VAL A 885 -9.55 -26.50 7.40
N PRO A 886 -9.53 -27.23 6.27
CA PRO A 886 -10.17 -26.79 5.04
C PRO A 886 -11.69 -26.99 5.15
N ASP A 887 -12.44 -26.27 4.30
CA ASP A 887 -13.89 -26.25 4.29
C ASP A 887 -14.55 -27.63 4.34
N PRO A 888 -14.08 -28.65 3.55
CA PRO A 888 -14.68 -29.98 3.59
C PRO A 888 -14.51 -30.75 4.89
N ALA A 889 -13.61 -30.28 5.78
CA ALA A 889 -13.31 -30.95 7.05
C ALA A 889 -13.76 -30.15 8.28
N LEU A 890 -14.50 -29.07 8.08
CA LEU A 890 -15.10 -28.27 9.16
C LEU A 890 -16.13 -29.06 9.93
N GLY A 891 -16.19 -28.83 11.24
CA GLY A 891 -17.26 -29.36 12.09
C GLY A 891 -18.61 -28.65 11.84
N PRO A 892 -19.70 -29.12 12.52
CA PRO A 892 -21.05 -28.61 12.25
C PRO A 892 -21.23 -27.09 12.37
N ALA A 893 -20.51 -26.43 13.30
CA ALA A 893 -20.57 -24.97 13.45
C ALA A 893 -19.92 -24.26 12.27
N GLY A 894 -18.76 -24.74 11.84
CA GLY A 894 -18.03 -24.18 10.71
C GLY A 894 -18.78 -24.38 9.39
N THR A 895 -19.39 -25.57 9.19
CA THR A 895 -20.22 -25.85 8.00
C THR A 895 -21.40 -24.90 7.91
N ARG A 896 -22.15 -24.71 9.01
CA ARG A 896 -23.29 -23.77 9.05
C ARG A 896 -22.83 -22.32 8.78
N PHE A 897 -21.71 -21.92 9.36
CA PHE A 897 -21.15 -20.58 9.07
C PHE A 897 -20.83 -20.43 7.58
N LEU A 898 -20.13 -21.40 7.00
CA LEU A 898 -19.70 -21.33 5.60
C LEU A 898 -20.90 -21.30 4.64
N GLU A 899 -21.93 -22.10 4.87
CA GLU A 899 -23.18 -22.10 4.09
C GLU A 899 -23.87 -20.72 4.15
N ALA A 900 -24.07 -20.17 5.35
CA ALA A 900 -24.72 -18.87 5.53
C ALA A 900 -23.88 -17.72 4.94
N PHE A 901 -22.56 -17.77 5.11
CA PHE A 901 -21.64 -16.78 4.56
C PHE A 901 -21.65 -16.81 3.04
N THR A 902 -21.56 -17.99 2.42
CA THR A 902 -21.56 -18.16 0.96
C THR A 902 -22.88 -17.69 0.34
N GLN A 903 -24.03 -17.93 1.00
CA GLN A 903 -25.33 -17.42 0.55
C GLN A 903 -25.40 -15.89 0.56
N SER A 904 -24.75 -15.25 1.52
CA SER A 904 -24.74 -13.80 1.71
C SER A 904 -23.65 -13.09 0.89
N TYR A 905 -22.52 -13.74 0.73
CA TYR A 905 -21.35 -13.24 0.02
C TYR A 905 -21.23 -13.90 -1.36
N ARG A 906 -21.94 -13.34 -2.34
CA ARG A 906 -22.04 -13.91 -3.71
C ARG A 906 -20.79 -13.72 -4.59
N ARG A 907 -19.72 -13.09 -4.07
CA ARG A 907 -18.46 -12.85 -4.78
C ARG A 907 -17.46 -13.94 -4.41
N ALA A 908 -17.06 -14.76 -5.36
CA ALA A 908 -15.99 -15.76 -5.32
C ALA A 908 -16.14 -16.89 -4.26
N THR A 909 -15.46 -17.99 -4.48
CA THR A 909 -15.31 -19.07 -3.50
C THR A 909 -14.63 -18.51 -2.24
N PRO A 910 -15.24 -18.59 -1.06
CA PRO A 910 -14.60 -18.08 0.15
C PRO A 910 -13.28 -18.83 0.40
N TRP A 911 -12.21 -18.10 0.65
CA TRP A 911 -10.96 -18.68 1.06
C TRP A 911 -11.09 -19.26 2.48
N TYR A 912 -10.43 -20.36 2.78
CA TYR A 912 -10.45 -20.98 4.12
C TYR A 912 -10.09 -19.95 5.22
N THR A 913 -9.26 -18.96 4.92
CA THR A 913 -8.89 -17.88 5.84
C THR A 913 -10.07 -17.01 6.25
N ALA A 914 -11.16 -16.93 5.44
CA ALA A 914 -12.38 -16.23 5.81
C ALA A 914 -13.05 -16.90 7.02
N THR A 915 -13.05 -18.24 7.09
CA THR A 915 -13.57 -19.00 8.23
C THR A 915 -12.74 -18.73 9.50
N TYR A 916 -11.44 -18.55 9.35
CA TYR A 916 -10.55 -18.19 10.45
C TYR A 916 -10.76 -16.76 10.94
N ALA A 917 -10.98 -15.83 10.02
CA ALA A 917 -11.30 -14.44 10.37
C ALA A 917 -12.65 -14.33 11.10
N ALA A 918 -13.64 -15.12 10.67
CA ALA A 918 -14.93 -15.22 11.36
C ALA A 918 -14.77 -15.76 12.78
N ALA A 919 -14.00 -16.84 12.96
CA ALA A 919 -13.72 -17.38 14.29
C ALA A 919 -12.99 -16.40 15.19
N ALA A 920 -12.02 -15.65 14.64
CA ALA A 920 -11.35 -14.58 15.37
C ALA A 920 -12.33 -13.48 15.83
N ALA A 921 -13.26 -13.10 14.94
CA ALA A 921 -14.30 -12.12 15.27
C ALA A 921 -15.25 -12.63 16.36
N GLU A 922 -15.73 -13.90 16.27
CA GLU A 922 -16.57 -14.48 17.33
C GLU A 922 -15.88 -14.48 18.70
N LEU A 923 -14.63 -14.94 18.74
CA LEU A 923 -13.87 -15.01 20.00
C LEU A 923 -13.60 -13.61 20.58
N LEU A 924 -13.33 -12.63 19.73
CA LEU A 924 -13.12 -11.25 20.17
C LEU A 924 -14.42 -10.65 20.72
N LEU A 925 -15.56 -10.83 20.04
CA LEU A 925 -16.88 -10.37 20.51
C LEU A 925 -17.29 -11.07 21.81
N ASP A 926 -17.04 -12.38 21.93
CA ASP A 926 -17.30 -13.11 23.17
C ASP A 926 -16.41 -12.66 24.32
N ALA A 927 -15.17 -12.26 24.04
CA ALA A 927 -14.28 -11.68 25.05
C ALA A 927 -14.75 -10.25 25.45
N ILE A 928 -15.23 -9.43 24.48
CA ILE A 928 -15.87 -8.14 24.77
C ILE A 928 -17.08 -8.34 25.71
N ALA A 929 -17.96 -9.30 25.39
CA ALA A 929 -19.14 -9.58 26.20
C ALA A 929 -18.84 -9.95 27.67
N ARG A 930 -17.66 -10.50 27.94
CA ARG A 930 -17.18 -10.86 29.29
C ARG A 930 -16.31 -9.77 29.92
N SER A 931 -15.99 -8.70 29.21
CA SER A 931 -15.13 -7.63 29.67
C SER A 931 -15.94 -6.44 30.23
N ASP A 932 -15.25 -5.50 30.84
CA ASP A 932 -15.83 -4.20 31.25
C ASP A 932 -15.70 -3.14 30.11
N GLY A 933 -15.37 -3.53 28.90
CA GLY A 933 -15.15 -2.64 27.75
C GLY A 933 -13.74 -2.05 27.68
N THR A 934 -12.91 -2.16 28.71
CA THR A 934 -11.53 -1.66 28.66
C THR A 934 -10.61 -2.64 27.92
N ARG A 935 -9.59 -2.09 27.24
CA ARG A 935 -8.56 -2.91 26.52
C ARG A 935 -7.89 -3.93 27.46
N ALA A 936 -7.54 -3.52 28.67
CA ALA A 936 -6.89 -4.39 29.66
C ALA A 936 -7.78 -5.56 30.08
N SER A 937 -9.07 -5.32 30.34
CA SER A 937 -10.04 -6.35 30.67
C SER A 937 -10.27 -7.28 29.50
N LEU A 938 -10.47 -6.72 28.30
CA LEU A 938 -10.66 -7.49 27.07
C LEU A 938 -9.44 -8.39 26.78
N ASN A 939 -8.22 -7.88 26.93
CA ASN A 939 -7.01 -8.66 26.73
C ASN A 939 -6.94 -9.89 27.67
N ARG A 940 -7.29 -9.71 28.95
CA ARG A 940 -7.37 -10.82 29.90
C ARG A 940 -8.42 -11.85 29.48
N GLN A 941 -9.63 -11.39 29.09
CA GLN A 941 -10.72 -12.28 28.69
C GLN A 941 -10.40 -13.04 27.41
N LEU A 942 -9.78 -12.37 26.43
CA LEU A 942 -9.40 -12.99 25.17
C LEU A 942 -8.36 -14.09 25.38
N ARG A 943 -7.31 -13.84 26.16
CA ARG A 943 -6.26 -14.81 26.46
C ARG A 943 -6.74 -15.98 27.32
N ALA A 944 -7.76 -15.78 28.17
CA ALA A 944 -8.39 -16.82 28.98
C ALA A 944 -9.48 -17.61 28.21
N THR A 945 -9.65 -17.37 26.92
CA THR A 945 -10.72 -18.00 26.13
C THR A 945 -10.57 -19.53 26.06
N TYR A 946 -11.70 -20.18 26.31
CA TYR A 946 -11.93 -21.58 26.01
C TYR A 946 -13.26 -21.68 25.25
N ASP A 947 -13.23 -22.01 23.96
CA ASP A 947 -14.39 -22.26 23.15
C ASP A 947 -14.39 -23.73 22.67
N PRO A 948 -15.26 -24.59 23.23
CA PRO A 948 -15.29 -26.00 22.86
C PRO A 948 -16.04 -26.30 21.57
N ARG A 949 -16.83 -25.37 21.02
CA ARG A 949 -17.79 -25.61 19.92
C ARG A 949 -17.81 -24.51 18.84
N GLY A 950 -16.78 -23.69 18.75
CA GLY A 950 -16.68 -22.62 17.79
C GLY A 950 -16.59 -23.08 16.33
N ILE A 951 -16.52 -22.13 15.45
CA ILE A 951 -16.43 -22.33 13.98
C ILE A 951 -15.30 -23.30 13.60
N LEU A 952 -14.13 -23.19 14.24
CA LEU A 952 -12.96 -24.04 13.97
C LEU A 952 -12.89 -25.30 14.87
N GLY A 953 -13.93 -25.55 15.66
CA GLY A 953 -13.94 -26.58 16.70
C GLY A 953 -13.29 -26.07 17.99
N PRO A 954 -12.77 -26.98 18.87
CA PRO A 954 -12.25 -26.58 20.16
C PRO A 954 -11.04 -25.64 20.07
N ILE A 955 -11.14 -24.46 20.70
CA ILE A 955 -10.07 -23.47 20.80
C ILE A 955 -9.74 -23.21 22.27
N ARG A 956 -8.45 -23.27 22.60
CA ARG A 956 -7.90 -22.86 23.86
C ARG A 956 -6.50 -22.30 23.63
N PHE A 957 -6.20 -21.16 24.21
CA PHE A 957 -4.86 -20.57 24.16
C PHE A 957 -4.01 -21.03 25.36
N ASP A 958 -2.70 -21.11 25.12
CA ASP A 958 -1.71 -21.27 26.16
C ASP A 958 -1.30 -19.90 26.76
N GLU A 959 -0.38 -19.90 27.69
CA GLU A 959 0.16 -18.70 28.33
C GLU A 959 0.83 -17.71 27.37
N ASN A 960 1.27 -18.16 26.19
CA ASN A 960 1.91 -17.34 25.17
C ASN A 960 0.92 -16.78 24.14
N GLY A 961 -0.32 -17.30 24.08
CA GLY A 961 -1.34 -16.91 23.11
C GLY A 961 -1.42 -17.82 21.87
N ASP A 962 -0.71 -18.94 21.90
CA ASP A 962 -0.80 -19.99 20.88
C ASP A 962 -1.91 -20.99 21.18
N LEU A 963 -2.38 -21.71 20.18
CA LEU A 963 -3.29 -22.83 20.38
C LEU A 963 -2.60 -23.96 21.15
N THR A 964 -3.25 -24.48 22.21
CA THR A 964 -2.76 -25.68 22.92
C THR A 964 -2.81 -26.93 22.03
N SER A 965 -3.65 -26.94 21.02
CA SER A 965 -3.76 -27.98 19.99
C SER A 965 -4.22 -27.36 18.69
N GLY A 966 -3.38 -27.45 17.66
CA GLY A 966 -3.63 -26.92 16.32
C GLY A 966 -4.03 -28.02 15.32
N ALA A 967 -5.00 -27.75 14.47
CA ALA A 967 -5.32 -28.61 13.34
C ALA A 967 -4.34 -28.29 12.18
N VAL A 968 -3.86 -29.35 11.53
CA VAL A 968 -3.02 -29.29 10.33
C VAL A 968 -3.59 -30.26 9.30
N THR A 969 -3.88 -29.74 8.13
CA THR A 969 -4.40 -30.55 7.02
C THR A 969 -3.25 -31.04 6.16
N ILE A 970 -3.27 -32.31 5.85
CA ILE A 970 -2.34 -32.95 4.93
C ILE A 970 -3.04 -33.13 3.59
N PHE A 971 -2.50 -32.48 2.56
CA PHE A 971 -2.87 -32.69 1.18
C PHE A 971 -1.91 -33.68 0.52
N ARG A 972 -2.38 -34.36 -0.53
CA ARG A 972 -1.53 -35.20 -1.36
C ARG A 972 -1.75 -34.86 -2.81
N ILE A 973 -0.67 -34.63 -3.54
CA ILE A 973 -0.73 -34.31 -4.98
C ILE A 973 -1.02 -35.58 -5.78
N GLY A 974 -2.01 -35.51 -6.64
CA GLY A 974 -2.42 -36.61 -7.52
C GLY A 974 -3.95 -36.70 -7.71
N PRO A 975 -4.42 -37.76 -8.39
CA PRO A 975 -5.86 -37.97 -8.64
C PRO A 975 -6.61 -38.21 -7.32
N ALA A 976 -7.72 -37.55 -7.15
CA ALA A 976 -8.52 -37.57 -5.91
C ALA A 976 -9.16 -38.93 -5.60
N ASN A 977 -9.54 -39.69 -6.62
CA ASN A 977 -10.15 -41.02 -6.50
C ASN A 977 -11.33 -41.07 -5.48
N GLY A 978 -12.23 -40.05 -5.55
CA GLY A 978 -13.37 -39.90 -4.66
C GLY A 978 -13.08 -39.24 -3.29
N ARG A 979 -11.85 -38.82 -3.00
CA ARG A 979 -11.51 -38.06 -1.80
C ARG A 979 -11.88 -36.57 -1.95
N PRO A 980 -12.15 -35.85 -0.85
CA PRO A 980 -12.45 -34.45 -0.90
C PRO A 980 -11.33 -33.64 -1.55
N THR A 981 -11.66 -32.84 -2.55
CA THR A 981 -10.77 -31.88 -3.17
C THR A 981 -11.12 -30.48 -2.67
N PRO A 982 -10.10 -29.68 -2.34
CA PRO A 982 -10.35 -28.29 -1.97
C PRO A 982 -10.84 -27.50 -3.20
N SER A 983 -11.78 -26.58 -2.97
CA SER A 983 -12.31 -25.70 -4.03
C SER A 983 -11.36 -24.54 -4.37
N TYR A 984 -10.19 -24.48 -3.74
CA TYR A 984 -9.26 -23.37 -3.89
C TYR A 984 -8.36 -23.52 -5.12
N PRO A 985 -8.26 -22.49 -6.00
CA PRO A 985 -7.42 -22.56 -7.21
C PRO A 985 -5.94 -22.88 -6.90
N TRP A 986 -5.40 -22.39 -5.80
CA TRP A 986 -4.00 -22.58 -5.40
C TRP A 986 -3.68 -23.98 -4.80
N LEU A 987 -4.68 -24.80 -4.55
CA LEU A 987 -4.56 -26.20 -4.15
C LEU A 987 -5.01 -27.21 -5.26
N GLN A 988 -5.28 -26.73 -6.47
CA GLN A 988 -5.65 -27.61 -7.59
C GLN A 988 -4.57 -28.67 -7.85
N GLY A 989 -5.02 -29.89 -8.13
CA GLY A 989 -4.14 -31.04 -8.36
C GLY A 989 -3.81 -31.84 -7.11
N ALA A 990 -4.38 -31.46 -5.94
CA ALA A 990 -4.26 -32.22 -4.70
C ALA A 990 -5.62 -32.54 -4.09
N TYR A 991 -5.66 -33.50 -3.19
CA TYR A 991 -6.83 -33.87 -2.40
C TYR A 991 -6.48 -33.88 -0.91
N VAL A 992 -7.51 -33.77 -0.05
CA VAL A 992 -7.34 -33.89 1.41
C VAL A 992 -7.04 -35.35 1.74
N ASP A 993 -5.83 -35.61 2.21
CA ASP A 993 -5.42 -36.94 2.67
C ASP A 993 -5.93 -37.21 4.09
N ARG A 994 -5.68 -36.27 5.00
CA ARG A 994 -6.14 -36.31 6.40
C ARG A 994 -6.02 -34.96 7.09
N VAL A 995 -6.67 -34.81 8.24
CA VAL A 995 -6.47 -33.68 9.17
C VAL A 995 -5.87 -34.24 10.46
N LEU A 996 -4.75 -33.67 10.85
CA LEU A 996 -4.04 -34.03 12.08
C LEU A 996 -4.25 -32.95 13.14
N ARG A 997 -4.33 -33.34 14.41
CA ARG A 997 -4.29 -32.39 15.53
C ARG A 997 -2.95 -32.54 16.25
N ALA A 998 -2.11 -31.55 16.10
CA ALA A 998 -0.82 -31.49 16.76
C ALA A 998 -0.94 -30.86 18.15
N ARG A 999 -0.17 -31.37 19.12
CA ARG A 999 -0.09 -30.79 20.47
C ARG A 999 1.31 -30.24 20.71
N GLY A 1000 1.40 -29.04 21.31
CA GLY A 1000 2.66 -28.40 21.64
C GLY A 1000 3.59 -29.24 22.54
N SER A 1001 3.03 -30.10 23.41
CA SER A 1001 3.82 -30.95 24.31
C SER A 1001 4.81 -31.89 23.61
N LEU A 1002 4.67 -32.13 22.29
CA LEU A 1002 5.63 -32.95 21.53
C LEU A 1002 6.93 -32.21 21.15
N VAL A 1003 6.97 -30.87 21.30
CA VAL A 1003 8.14 -30.07 20.95
C VAL A 1003 8.61 -29.16 22.07
N GLU A 1004 7.85 -29.06 23.16
CA GLU A 1004 8.22 -28.38 24.40
C GLU A 1004 9.19 -29.27 25.23
N GLY A 1005 10.39 -28.74 25.52
CA GLY A 1005 11.39 -29.43 26.30
C GLY A 1005 12.81 -29.08 25.94
#